data_9467f096d754ba401cf0fad0ed00c310
#
_entry.id   9467f096d754ba401cf0fad0ed00c310
#
_cell.length_a   1.000
_cell.length_b   1.000
_cell.length_c   1.000
_cell.angle_alpha   90.00
_cell.angle_beta   90.00
_cell.angle_gamma   90.00
#
_symmetry.space_group_name_H-M   'P 1'
#
loop_
_entity.id
_entity.type
_entity.pdbx_description
1 polymer ?
#
loop_
_entity_poly.entity_id
_entity_poly.type
_entity_poly.pdbx_seq_one_letter_code
_entity_poly.pdbx_strand_id
1 'polypeptide(L)'
;IKIAEGEKIGSHISLPEQDKIKLNGYAIQCRVTTEDPLNDFMPDYGKIITYRSASGFGIRLDGATAASGSIITPYYDSLLVKVTSWAKNEEECRKRMDRALREFRIRGVKTNLVFLESLINNNDFKKGNYNTNFIDKNKDLYNFKPKKDRASKIISYLGNIIVNGNKEIEDKNKIFISEPVVPNTTKHSQKINFVDYLKKQGPEALIKEIKKTNQILVTDTTMRDAHQSLLATRMRTEDIINIGEFYSKSLPNLFSLECWGGATFDTSMRFLKEDPWDRLHKLNDRIPNILKQMLLRGANAVGYKNYPDNVVKFFVKEAADSGIDIFRVFDSLNLVENMHVAIEEIRLQNKICEGAICYTNDVTNPEETKYTLKYYINLVKQLESAGVHMIAIKDMAGLCKPNAIKLLIKEIKNSTDLPIHFHTHDTSGTSSASILSAIESNVDIVDLALDSMSGLTSQPALGSILSILKLNNQDLLIDENNVRTASLYWEQVRKNYSAFETDFKGGSSDVYLHQMPGGQFTNLKEQARQLGISTDKWGKISKTYADVNQLFGDIIKVTPSSKVVGDMTLYMITNGLSVEEILDPDKEISFPESVIEFFKGELGTPIGGFPKQLQQKILGKTKPITKRPGSVLPSINLENIRKNLEEKHTETIDIDNKKLASYLMYPKVFDDY
;
A
#
# COMPACT_ATOMS: atom_id res chain seq x y z
N ILE A 1 -40.23 23.52 28.42
CA ILE A 1 -41.61 23.55 27.85
C ILE A 1 -42.56 24.19 28.89
N LYS A 2 -42.75 23.63 30.09
CA LYS A 2 -43.66 24.16 31.10
C LYS A 2 -43.38 25.61 31.48
N ILE A 3 -42.10 26.02 31.63
CA ILE A 3 -41.71 27.40 31.90
C ILE A 3 -42.07 28.30 30.68
N ALA A 4 -41.90 27.81 29.47
CA ALA A 4 -42.27 28.54 28.24
C ALA A 4 -43.80 28.68 28.10
N GLU A 5 -44.58 27.78 28.72
CA GLU A 5 -46.06 27.80 28.81
C GLU A 5 -46.56 28.71 29.97
N GLY A 6 -45.63 29.39 30.64
CA GLY A 6 -45.97 30.33 31.73
C GLY A 6 -46.22 29.67 33.10
N GLU A 7 -45.90 28.38 33.27
CA GLU A 7 -46.04 27.68 34.56
C GLU A 7 -44.96 28.21 35.54
N LYS A 8 -45.37 28.42 36.78
CA LYS A 8 -44.45 28.91 37.83
C LYS A 8 -43.74 27.75 38.51
N ILE A 9 -42.43 27.91 38.72
CA ILE A 9 -41.60 26.99 39.52
C ILE A 9 -42.15 26.94 40.97
N GLY A 10 -42.24 25.80 41.57
CA GLY A 10 -42.72 25.56 42.91
C GLY A 10 -44.22 25.36 43.05
N SER A 11 -45.06 26.01 42.26
CA SER A 11 -46.54 25.86 42.34
C SER A 11 -47.08 24.91 41.28
N HIS A 12 -46.60 24.97 40.04
CA HIS A 12 -47.05 24.16 38.91
C HIS A 12 -45.99 23.14 38.49
N ILE A 13 -44.71 23.46 38.66
CA ILE A 13 -43.59 22.58 38.41
C ILE A 13 -43.04 22.14 39.76
N SER A 14 -43.10 20.87 40.10
CA SER A 14 -42.66 20.29 41.38
C SER A 14 -41.14 20.31 41.55
N LEU A 15 -40.54 21.52 41.44
CA LEU A 15 -39.13 21.75 41.76
C LEU A 15 -39.05 22.41 43.13
N PRO A 16 -38.19 21.92 44.03
CA PRO A 16 -37.97 22.59 45.32
C PRO A 16 -37.27 23.94 45.09
N GLU A 17 -37.37 24.82 46.10
CA GLU A 17 -36.58 26.05 46.18
C GLU A 17 -35.09 25.72 46.16
N GLN A 18 -34.24 26.63 45.63
CA GLN A 18 -32.83 26.38 45.38
C GLN A 18 -32.05 25.87 46.60
N ASP A 19 -32.35 26.39 47.78
CA ASP A 19 -31.76 25.99 49.06
C ASP A 19 -32.26 24.64 49.59
N LYS A 20 -33.39 24.15 49.09
CA LYS A 20 -33.96 22.84 49.41
C LYS A 20 -33.54 21.74 48.46
N ILE A 21 -32.83 22.03 47.38
CA ILE A 21 -32.31 21.04 46.45
C ILE A 21 -31.21 20.23 47.14
N LYS A 22 -31.48 18.95 47.37
CA LYS A 22 -30.51 18.00 47.93
C LYS A 22 -29.74 17.28 46.83
N LEU A 23 -28.44 17.23 46.95
CA LEU A 23 -27.63 16.34 46.13
C LEU A 23 -27.86 14.91 46.53
N ASN A 24 -28.17 14.09 45.57
CA ASN A 24 -28.49 12.65 45.80
C ASN A 24 -27.40 11.77 45.19
N GLY A 25 -26.30 11.59 45.94
CA GLY A 25 -25.20 10.75 45.54
C GLY A 25 -24.28 11.39 44.50
N TYR A 26 -23.51 10.54 43.86
CA TYR A 26 -22.46 10.89 42.88
C TYR A 26 -22.69 10.14 41.58
N ALA A 27 -22.42 10.77 40.48
CA ALA A 27 -22.46 10.16 39.13
C ALA A 27 -21.21 10.44 38.35
N ILE A 28 -20.70 9.44 37.62
CA ILE A 28 -19.63 9.54 36.67
C ILE A 28 -20.14 9.03 35.34
N GLN A 29 -19.90 9.78 34.25
CA GLN A 29 -20.25 9.37 32.89
C GLN A 29 -19.01 9.25 32.04
N CYS A 30 -18.86 8.09 31.36
CA CYS A 30 -17.83 7.84 30.36
C CYS A 30 -18.45 7.66 28.97
N ARG A 31 -17.85 8.28 27.97
CA ARG A 31 -18.20 8.07 26.56
C ARG A 31 -17.28 6.99 25.98
N VAL A 32 -17.84 5.85 25.66
CA VAL A 32 -17.11 4.78 24.97
C VAL A 32 -17.21 5.02 23.47
N THR A 33 -16.05 5.23 22.83
CA THR A 33 -15.93 5.59 21.42
C THR A 33 -15.07 4.58 20.69
N THR A 34 -15.22 4.51 19.36
CA THR A 34 -14.33 3.74 18.48
C THR A 34 -13.11 4.59 18.09
N GLU A 35 -12.33 4.95 19.07
CA GLU A 35 -11.12 5.76 18.91
C GLU A 35 -9.92 5.01 19.50
N ASP A 36 -8.77 5.11 18.83
CA ASP A 36 -7.52 4.49 19.25
C ASP A 36 -6.69 5.45 20.11
N PRO A 37 -6.64 5.28 21.45
CA PRO A 37 -5.89 6.18 22.32
C PRO A 37 -4.38 6.17 22.10
N LEU A 38 -3.84 5.08 21.50
CA LEU A 38 -2.42 4.98 21.15
C LEU A 38 -2.08 5.69 19.84
N ASN A 39 -3.09 6.21 19.17
CA ASN A 39 -2.98 6.86 17.88
C ASN A 39 -3.76 8.18 17.86
N ASP A 40 -3.47 9.04 18.83
CA ASP A 40 -4.07 10.36 19.02
C ASP A 40 -5.61 10.37 18.94
N PHE A 41 -6.25 9.33 19.48
CA PHE A 41 -7.70 9.12 19.41
C PHE A 41 -8.26 9.13 17.99
N MET A 42 -7.46 8.71 17.00
CA MET A 42 -7.95 8.57 15.65
C MET A 42 -9.13 7.59 15.62
N PRO A 43 -10.28 7.97 15.01
CA PRO A 43 -11.41 7.09 14.87
C PRO A 43 -11.03 5.81 14.12
N ASP A 44 -11.48 4.66 14.63
CA ASP A 44 -11.31 3.35 14.01
C ASP A 44 -12.65 2.88 13.43
N TYR A 45 -12.58 2.28 12.25
CA TYR A 45 -13.75 1.88 11.47
C TYR A 45 -13.74 0.39 11.22
N GLY A 46 -14.91 -0.20 11.01
CA GLY A 46 -15.01 -1.61 10.69
C GLY A 46 -16.28 -2.24 11.25
N LYS A 47 -16.34 -3.57 11.17
CA LYS A 47 -17.48 -4.33 11.68
C LYS A 47 -17.26 -4.72 13.14
N ILE A 48 -18.22 -4.39 14.00
CA ILE A 48 -18.25 -4.89 15.38
C ILE A 48 -18.58 -6.39 15.34
N ILE A 49 -17.58 -7.22 15.67
CA ILE A 49 -17.73 -8.68 15.71
C ILE A 49 -18.48 -9.10 17.00
N THR A 50 -18.12 -8.46 18.12
CA THR A 50 -18.73 -8.72 19.42
C THR A 50 -19.00 -7.40 20.11
N TYR A 51 -20.23 -7.23 20.58
CA TYR A 51 -20.62 -6.15 21.47
C TYR A 51 -21.30 -6.74 22.70
N ARG A 52 -20.68 -6.54 23.86
CA ARG A 52 -21.26 -6.88 25.16
C ARG A 52 -21.05 -5.70 26.07
N SER A 53 -22.14 -5.14 26.55
CA SER A 53 -22.17 -4.03 27.51
C SER A 53 -22.16 -4.53 28.96
N ALA A 54 -21.80 -3.64 29.86
CA ALA A 54 -21.95 -3.82 31.28
C ALA A 54 -23.44 -3.65 31.70
N SER A 55 -23.81 -4.17 32.87
CA SER A 55 -25.11 -3.95 33.47
C SER A 55 -25.06 -4.02 35.00
N GLY A 56 -26.18 -3.78 35.68
CA GLY A 56 -26.33 -3.93 37.12
C GLY A 56 -26.70 -2.63 37.84
N PHE A 57 -26.90 -2.76 39.16
CA PHE A 57 -27.34 -1.62 40.01
C PHE A 57 -26.40 -0.44 39.93
N GLY A 58 -26.95 0.74 39.69
CA GLY A 58 -26.19 2.00 39.59
C GLY A 58 -25.42 2.16 38.28
N ILE A 59 -25.73 1.39 37.25
CA ILE A 59 -25.22 1.55 35.89
C ILE A 59 -26.37 1.87 34.95
N ARG A 60 -26.23 2.97 34.22
CA ARG A 60 -27.11 3.38 33.13
C ARG A 60 -26.31 3.40 31.83
N LEU A 61 -26.89 2.89 30.77
CA LEU A 61 -26.34 2.90 29.43
C LEU A 61 -27.27 3.70 28.52
N ASP A 62 -26.71 4.71 27.89
CA ASP A 62 -27.36 5.44 26.81
C ASP A 62 -26.64 5.05 25.51
N GLY A 63 -27.16 3.99 24.87
CA GLY A 63 -26.56 3.40 23.67
C GLY A 63 -26.90 4.18 22.42
N ALA A 64 -25.97 4.19 21.48
CA ALA A 64 -26.19 4.57 20.09
C ALA A 64 -26.52 3.31 19.26
N THR A 65 -26.05 3.23 18.02
CA THR A 65 -26.33 2.13 17.06
C THR A 65 -25.43 0.90 17.25
N ALA A 66 -24.69 0.81 18.34
CA ALA A 66 -23.70 -0.24 18.57
C ALA A 66 -24.35 -1.59 18.93
N ALA A 67 -24.17 -2.58 18.07
CA ALA A 67 -24.56 -3.97 18.29
C ALA A 67 -23.54 -4.90 17.60
N SER A 68 -23.54 -6.19 17.99
CA SER A 68 -22.77 -7.19 17.23
C SER A 68 -23.27 -7.26 15.80
N GLY A 69 -22.37 -7.11 14.84
CA GLY A 69 -22.68 -7.05 13.42
C GLY A 69 -22.80 -5.64 12.84
N SER A 70 -22.92 -4.59 13.66
CA SER A 70 -22.95 -3.19 13.19
C SER A 70 -21.64 -2.79 12.51
N ILE A 71 -21.75 -1.99 11.46
CA ILE A 71 -20.60 -1.42 10.76
C ILE A 71 -20.41 0.02 11.23
N ILE A 72 -19.22 0.31 11.75
CA ILE A 72 -18.82 1.67 12.09
C ILE A 72 -18.17 2.28 10.85
N THR A 73 -18.75 3.39 10.40
CA THR A 73 -18.30 4.11 9.21
C THR A 73 -17.53 5.37 9.60
N PRO A 74 -16.66 5.88 8.71
CA PRO A 74 -15.91 7.14 8.96
C PRO A 74 -16.79 8.40 8.86
N TYR A 75 -18.07 8.27 8.53
CA TYR A 75 -18.94 9.41 8.20
C TYR A 75 -19.77 9.94 9.37
N TYR A 76 -19.78 9.22 10.48
CA TYR A 76 -20.56 9.57 11.68
C TYR A 76 -19.70 9.54 12.93
N ASP A 77 -20.26 10.08 14.04
CA ASP A 77 -19.61 10.10 15.35
C ASP A 77 -19.17 8.68 15.78
N SER A 78 -18.00 8.60 16.36
CA SER A 78 -17.40 7.37 16.90
C SER A 78 -18.07 6.85 18.18
N LEU A 79 -19.05 7.56 18.72
CA LEU A 79 -19.70 7.22 19.99
C LEU A 79 -20.50 5.92 19.90
N LEU A 80 -20.15 4.93 20.73
CA LEU A 80 -20.87 3.68 20.87
C LEU A 80 -21.93 3.73 21.97
N VAL A 81 -21.55 4.25 23.14
CA VAL A 81 -22.43 4.28 24.32
C VAL A 81 -21.90 5.26 25.36
N LYS A 82 -22.82 5.94 26.04
CA LYS A 82 -22.53 6.66 27.29
C LYS A 82 -22.80 5.71 28.45
N VAL A 83 -21.79 5.51 29.28
CA VAL A 83 -21.89 4.67 30.49
C VAL A 83 -21.95 5.62 31.67
N THR A 84 -23.04 5.59 32.43
CA THR A 84 -23.16 6.40 33.64
C THR A 84 -23.23 5.48 34.83
N SER A 85 -22.34 5.66 35.80
CA SER A 85 -22.41 5.03 37.11
C SER A 85 -22.98 6.02 38.14
N TRP A 86 -23.74 5.49 39.11
CA TRP A 86 -24.27 6.23 40.25
C TRP A 86 -24.05 5.45 41.53
N ALA A 87 -23.70 6.15 42.62
CA ALA A 87 -23.61 5.60 43.96
C ALA A 87 -23.83 6.67 45.03
N LYS A 88 -23.96 6.25 46.30
CA LYS A 88 -24.15 7.17 47.43
C LYS A 88 -22.91 8.04 47.71
N ASN A 89 -21.72 7.51 47.45
CA ASN A 89 -20.45 8.22 47.60
C ASN A 89 -19.58 8.07 46.35
N GLU A 90 -18.57 8.95 46.22
CA GLU A 90 -17.73 9.06 45.08
C GLU A 90 -16.90 7.79 44.82
N GLU A 91 -16.34 7.20 45.89
CA GLU A 91 -15.51 5.99 45.78
C GLU A 91 -16.30 4.80 45.22
N GLU A 92 -17.49 4.58 45.72
CA GLU A 92 -18.37 3.52 45.20
C GLU A 92 -18.78 3.77 43.76
N CYS A 93 -19.07 5.06 43.42
CA CYS A 93 -19.41 5.45 42.07
C CYS A 93 -18.28 5.15 41.11
N ARG A 94 -17.06 5.51 41.49
CA ARG A 94 -15.84 5.22 40.70
C ARG A 94 -15.56 3.71 40.56
N LYS A 95 -15.69 2.96 41.67
CA LYS A 95 -15.52 1.48 41.63
C LYS A 95 -16.54 0.81 40.72
N ARG A 96 -17.80 1.30 40.72
CA ARG A 96 -18.85 0.82 39.79
C ARG A 96 -18.51 1.12 38.34
N MET A 97 -17.98 2.35 38.04
CA MET A 97 -17.54 2.70 36.70
C MET A 97 -16.37 1.82 36.25
N ASP A 98 -15.35 1.65 37.09
CA ASP A 98 -14.20 0.76 36.78
C ASP A 98 -14.65 -0.66 36.47
N ARG A 99 -15.54 -1.23 37.27
CA ARG A 99 -16.15 -2.53 37.00
C ARG A 99 -16.90 -2.54 35.67
N ALA A 100 -17.73 -1.56 35.41
CA ALA A 100 -18.54 -1.50 34.21
C ALA A 100 -17.62 -1.42 32.95
N LEU A 101 -16.60 -0.55 32.95
CA LEU A 101 -15.66 -0.44 31.84
C LEU A 101 -14.92 -1.77 31.59
N ARG A 102 -14.55 -2.49 32.65
CA ARG A 102 -13.88 -3.81 32.54
C ARG A 102 -14.80 -4.93 32.04
N GLU A 103 -16.11 -4.82 32.22
CA GLU A 103 -17.09 -5.81 31.75
C GLU A 103 -17.38 -5.67 30.25
N PHE A 104 -17.15 -4.51 29.66
CA PHE A 104 -17.34 -4.34 28.22
C PHE A 104 -16.46 -5.28 27.42
N ARG A 105 -17.02 -5.83 26.35
CA ARG A 105 -16.32 -6.63 25.34
C ARG A 105 -16.76 -6.14 23.97
N ILE A 106 -15.91 -5.32 23.36
CA ILE A 106 -16.09 -4.81 22.01
C ILE A 106 -14.91 -5.33 21.18
N ARG A 107 -15.21 -5.97 20.06
CA ARG A 107 -14.21 -6.55 19.15
C ARG A 107 -14.55 -6.24 17.72
N GLY A 108 -13.53 -6.18 16.88
CA GLY A 108 -13.60 -5.83 15.47
C GLY A 108 -13.22 -4.38 15.19
N VAL A 109 -13.25 -3.52 16.22
CA VAL A 109 -12.81 -2.13 16.20
C VAL A 109 -12.03 -1.82 17.47
N LYS A 110 -11.09 -0.87 17.39
CA LYS A 110 -10.43 -0.31 18.56
C LYS A 110 -11.37 0.62 19.32
N THR A 111 -11.14 0.76 20.62
CA THR A 111 -11.96 1.62 21.47
C THR A 111 -11.11 2.30 22.53
N ASN A 112 -11.62 3.40 23.09
CA ASN A 112 -10.98 4.14 24.17
C ASN A 112 -11.17 3.51 25.57
N LEU A 113 -11.72 2.29 25.70
CA LEU A 113 -12.02 1.64 26.99
C LEU A 113 -10.80 1.55 27.91
N VAL A 114 -9.63 1.18 27.38
CA VAL A 114 -8.41 1.02 28.18
C VAL A 114 -7.92 2.38 28.73
N PHE A 115 -8.06 3.44 27.96
CA PHE A 115 -7.76 4.81 28.37
C PHE A 115 -8.72 5.26 29.48
N LEU A 116 -10.04 4.99 29.36
CA LEU A 116 -11.02 5.32 30.35
C LEU A 116 -10.78 4.58 31.68
N GLU A 117 -10.36 3.30 31.61
CA GLU A 117 -9.95 2.53 32.80
C GLU A 117 -8.72 3.20 33.47
N SER A 118 -7.72 3.63 32.69
CA SER A 118 -6.54 4.33 33.19
C SER A 118 -6.91 5.62 33.89
N LEU A 119 -7.76 6.44 33.26
CA LEU A 119 -8.22 7.73 33.76
C LEU A 119 -8.98 7.57 35.10
N ILE A 120 -9.97 6.69 35.17
CA ILE A 120 -10.76 6.44 36.38
C ILE A 120 -9.89 5.94 37.55
N ASN A 121 -8.78 5.27 37.26
CA ASN A 121 -7.86 4.74 38.27
C ASN A 121 -6.67 5.67 38.58
N ASN A 122 -6.53 6.78 37.91
CA ASN A 122 -5.48 7.76 38.20
C ASN A 122 -5.62 8.32 39.62
N ASN A 123 -4.49 8.56 40.30
CA ASN A 123 -4.49 8.97 41.71
C ASN A 123 -5.02 10.40 41.90
N ASP A 124 -4.77 11.30 40.99
CA ASP A 124 -5.28 12.68 41.08
C ASP A 124 -6.77 12.72 40.77
N PHE A 125 -7.23 11.90 39.81
CA PHE A 125 -8.67 11.74 39.59
C PHE A 125 -9.39 11.20 40.83
N LYS A 126 -8.81 10.23 41.53
CA LYS A 126 -9.34 9.69 42.79
C LYS A 126 -9.42 10.73 43.94
N LYS A 127 -8.56 11.72 43.92
CA LYS A 127 -8.50 12.78 44.91
C LYS A 127 -9.38 14.00 44.56
N GLY A 128 -10.05 13.95 43.40
CA GLY A 128 -10.84 15.09 42.90
C GLY A 128 -9.99 16.24 42.33
N ASN A 129 -8.70 16.03 42.12
CA ASN A 129 -7.77 17.02 41.59
C ASN A 129 -7.80 17.05 40.06
N TYR A 130 -8.92 17.35 39.46
CA TYR A 130 -9.06 17.41 38.01
C TYR A 130 -9.85 18.62 37.55
N ASN A 131 -9.52 19.08 36.36
CA ASN A 131 -10.21 20.15 35.66
C ASN A 131 -10.27 19.79 34.15
N THR A 132 -10.80 20.68 33.32
CA THR A 132 -10.96 20.48 31.88
C THR A 132 -9.66 20.15 31.15
N ASN A 133 -8.51 20.59 31.67
CA ASN A 133 -7.18 20.35 31.10
C ASN A 133 -6.47 19.13 31.74
N PHE A 134 -7.19 18.31 32.50
CA PHE A 134 -6.61 17.19 33.24
C PHE A 134 -5.97 16.15 32.31
N ILE A 135 -6.65 15.81 31.23
CA ILE A 135 -6.18 14.84 30.24
C ILE A 135 -4.90 15.32 29.55
N ASP A 136 -4.88 16.58 29.09
CA ASP A 136 -3.74 17.17 28.36
C ASP A 136 -2.46 17.27 29.23
N LYS A 137 -2.64 17.48 30.53
CA LYS A 137 -1.55 17.62 31.49
C LYS A 137 -0.96 16.32 31.99
N ASN A 138 -1.70 15.21 31.88
CA ASN A 138 -1.30 13.92 32.44
C ASN A 138 -0.94 12.90 31.35
N LYS A 139 0.26 13.02 30.78
CA LYS A 139 0.75 12.07 29.76
C LYS A 139 0.80 10.62 30.24
N ASP A 140 0.91 10.37 31.54
CA ASP A 140 0.90 9.02 32.12
C ASP A 140 -0.43 8.28 31.90
N LEU A 141 -1.52 8.97 31.57
CA LEU A 141 -2.80 8.34 31.22
C LEU A 141 -2.71 7.48 29.97
N TYR A 142 -1.75 7.75 29.11
CA TYR A 142 -1.51 7.02 27.86
C TYR A 142 -0.58 5.82 28.05
N ASN A 143 0.02 5.65 29.24
CA ASN A 143 0.97 4.60 29.57
C ASN A 143 0.26 3.32 30.07
N PHE A 144 -0.66 2.78 29.26
CA PHE A 144 -1.35 1.55 29.59
C PHE A 144 -0.86 0.36 28.76
N LYS A 145 -0.73 -0.79 29.43
CA LYS A 145 -0.40 -2.04 28.73
C LYS A 145 -1.68 -2.60 28.11
N PRO A 146 -1.75 -2.79 26.79
CA PRO A 146 -2.90 -3.45 26.17
C PRO A 146 -3.18 -4.79 26.82
N LYS A 147 -4.43 -5.05 27.22
CA LYS A 147 -4.83 -6.34 27.80
C LYS A 147 -4.80 -7.39 26.70
N LYS A 148 -3.97 -8.42 26.85
CA LYS A 148 -3.98 -9.56 25.94
C LYS A 148 -5.32 -10.31 26.10
N ASP A 149 -6.04 -10.41 25.01
CA ASP A 149 -7.27 -11.20 24.97
C ASP A 149 -6.96 -12.72 24.91
N ARG A 150 -8.01 -13.54 24.94
CA ARG A 150 -7.86 -15.00 24.91
C ARG A 150 -7.17 -15.49 23.63
N ALA A 151 -7.48 -14.87 22.49
CA ALA A 151 -6.87 -15.22 21.21
C ALA A 151 -5.37 -14.89 21.19
N SER A 152 -4.98 -13.70 21.66
CA SER A 152 -3.57 -13.31 21.79
C SER A 152 -2.79 -14.22 22.73
N LYS A 153 -3.43 -14.69 23.83
CA LYS A 153 -2.80 -15.65 24.73
C LYS A 153 -2.62 -17.01 24.08
N ILE A 154 -3.61 -17.50 23.33
CA ILE A 154 -3.52 -18.75 22.58
C ILE A 154 -2.46 -18.67 21.51
N ILE A 155 -2.42 -17.59 20.73
CA ILE A 155 -1.42 -17.37 19.68
C ILE A 155 -0.02 -17.32 20.30
N SER A 156 0.15 -16.60 21.42
CA SER A 156 1.43 -16.55 22.14
C SER A 156 1.86 -17.93 22.66
N TYR A 157 0.92 -18.73 23.15
CA TYR A 157 1.15 -20.09 23.62
C TYR A 157 1.53 -21.02 22.44
N LEU A 158 0.76 -21.00 21.37
CA LEU A 158 1.06 -21.78 20.17
C LEU A 158 2.40 -21.37 19.55
N GLY A 159 2.68 -20.07 19.47
CA GLY A 159 3.98 -19.56 19.01
C GLY A 159 5.14 -20.06 19.89
N ASN A 160 4.95 -20.07 21.20
CA ASN A 160 5.96 -20.61 22.12
C ASN A 160 6.18 -22.11 21.92
N ILE A 161 5.10 -22.89 21.71
CA ILE A 161 5.23 -24.33 21.42
C ILE A 161 5.91 -24.57 20.08
N ILE A 162 5.57 -23.80 19.04
CA ILE A 162 6.16 -23.92 17.70
C ILE A 162 7.66 -23.62 17.75
N VAL A 163 8.05 -22.53 18.44
CA VAL A 163 9.45 -22.07 18.49
C VAL A 163 10.28 -22.87 19.46
N ASN A 164 9.78 -23.12 20.68
CA ASN A 164 10.55 -23.72 21.77
C ASN A 164 10.25 -25.20 21.98
N GLY A 165 9.27 -25.77 21.29
CA GLY A 165 8.78 -27.12 21.47
C GLY A 165 7.94 -27.30 22.75
N ASN A 166 7.24 -28.41 22.87
CA ASN A 166 6.57 -28.79 24.10
C ASN A 166 7.49 -29.65 24.94
N LYS A 167 7.74 -29.23 26.18
CA LYS A 167 8.61 -29.96 27.13
C LYS A 167 8.10 -31.33 27.53
N GLU A 168 6.81 -31.59 27.36
CA GLU A 168 6.12 -32.83 27.72
C GLU A 168 6.11 -33.89 26.58
N ILE A 169 6.59 -33.52 25.38
CA ILE A 169 6.67 -34.43 24.23
C ILE A 169 8.11 -34.78 23.98
N GLU A 170 8.48 -36.05 24.24
CA GLU A 170 9.85 -36.56 24.09
C GLU A 170 10.27 -36.69 22.60
N ASP A 171 9.33 -36.91 21.67
CA ASP A 171 9.63 -37.07 20.25
C ASP A 171 9.50 -35.69 19.55
N LYS A 172 10.64 -35.01 19.49
CA LYS A 172 10.76 -33.66 18.96
C LYS A 172 10.92 -33.66 17.45
N ASN A 173 9.89 -34.01 16.73
CA ASN A 173 9.77 -33.48 15.36
C ASN A 173 9.52 -31.97 15.46
N LYS A 174 10.59 -31.23 15.72
CA LYS A 174 10.58 -29.78 15.57
C LYS A 174 10.11 -29.50 14.13
N ILE A 175 9.00 -28.81 13.98
CA ILE A 175 8.72 -28.13 12.72
C ILE A 175 9.81 -27.06 12.63
N PHE A 176 10.94 -27.44 12.06
CA PHE A 176 11.96 -26.47 11.71
C PHE A 176 11.37 -25.67 10.54
N ILE A 177 11.20 -24.38 10.73
CA ILE A 177 11.38 -23.45 9.64
C ILE A 177 12.84 -23.70 9.21
N SER A 178 13.03 -24.50 8.17
CA SER A 178 14.37 -24.80 7.69
C SER A 178 14.93 -23.48 7.14
N GLU A 179 16.08 -23.07 7.64
CA GLU A 179 16.80 -21.97 7.01
C GLU A 179 17.02 -22.30 5.55
N PRO A 180 16.70 -21.39 4.62
CA PRO A 180 16.94 -21.63 3.21
C PRO A 180 18.42 -21.91 2.96
N VAL A 181 18.70 -22.96 2.22
CA VAL A 181 20.08 -23.34 1.89
C VAL A 181 20.62 -22.41 0.81
N VAL A 182 21.56 -21.57 1.16
CA VAL A 182 22.24 -20.70 0.20
C VAL A 182 23.07 -21.55 -0.77
N PRO A 183 22.85 -21.45 -2.08
CA PRO A 183 23.55 -22.28 -3.05
C PRO A 183 25.03 -21.88 -3.20
N ASN A 184 25.86 -22.85 -3.50
CA ASN A 184 27.26 -22.60 -3.84
C ASN A 184 27.37 -21.79 -5.14
N THR A 185 28.26 -20.80 -5.13
CA THR A 185 28.48 -19.96 -6.31
C THR A 185 29.28 -20.69 -7.40
N THR A 186 28.86 -20.51 -8.63
CA THR A 186 29.60 -20.87 -9.82
C THR A 186 30.12 -19.61 -10.51
N LYS A 187 31.39 -19.58 -10.97
CA LYS A 187 31.88 -18.38 -11.68
C LYS A 187 31.46 -18.45 -13.14
N HIS A 188 30.65 -17.49 -13.57
CA HIS A 188 30.35 -17.25 -14.97
C HIS A 188 31.01 -15.96 -15.45
N SER A 189 31.47 -15.94 -16.69
CA SER A 189 32.00 -14.73 -17.31
C SER A 189 30.88 -13.74 -17.57
N GLN A 190 31.01 -12.55 -17.02
CA GLN A 190 30.14 -11.43 -17.36
C GLN A 190 30.58 -10.87 -18.71
N LYS A 191 29.69 -10.83 -19.71
CA LYS A 191 30.01 -10.29 -21.02
C LYS A 191 30.15 -8.78 -21.00
N ILE A 192 29.19 -8.08 -20.36
CA ILE A 192 29.19 -6.64 -20.19
C ILE A 192 28.88 -6.34 -18.72
N ASN A 193 29.76 -5.62 -18.04
CA ASN A 193 29.45 -5.06 -16.74
C ASN A 193 28.73 -3.71 -16.94
N PHE A 194 27.42 -3.74 -16.98
CA PHE A 194 26.59 -2.56 -17.22
C PHE A 194 26.74 -1.50 -16.12
N VAL A 195 27.03 -1.91 -14.86
CA VAL A 195 27.28 -0.98 -13.76
C VAL A 195 28.55 -0.17 -14.00
N ASP A 196 29.63 -0.84 -14.34
CA ASP A 196 30.90 -0.18 -14.66
C ASP A 196 30.79 0.69 -15.93
N TYR A 197 30.04 0.21 -16.92
CA TYR A 197 29.78 0.96 -18.14
C TYR A 197 29.02 2.25 -17.84
N LEU A 198 27.94 2.18 -17.09
CA LEU A 198 27.14 3.33 -16.65
C LEU A 198 27.99 4.33 -15.87
N LYS A 199 28.79 3.88 -14.92
CA LYS A 199 29.68 4.75 -14.11
C LYS A 199 30.75 5.46 -14.96
N LYS A 200 31.30 4.80 -15.96
CA LYS A 200 32.41 5.34 -16.76
C LYS A 200 31.94 6.17 -17.93
N GLN A 201 30.84 5.81 -18.58
CA GLN A 201 30.41 6.36 -19.87
C GLN A 201 29.09 7.13 -19.80
N GLY A 202 28.35 6.99 -18.72
CA GLY A 202 27.05 7.62 -18.52
C GLY A 202 25.87 6.88 -19.18
N PRO A 203 24.63 7.36 -18.91
CA PRO A 203 23.41 6.67 -19.36
C PRO A 203 23.24 6.67 -20.88
N GLU A 204 23.51 7.78 -21.59
CA GLU A 204 23.34 7.88 -23.05
C GLU A 204 24.24 6.90 -23.81
N ALA A 205 25.47 6.70 -23.32
CA ALA A 205 26.40 5.75 -23.92
C ALA A 205 25.94 4.31 -23.66
N LEU A 206 25.44 4.03 -22.45
CA LEU A 206 24.90 2.71 -22.12
C LEU A 206 23.70 2.36 -23.00
N ILE A 207 22.78 3.28 -23.23
CA ILE A 207 21.63 3.07 -24.13
C ILE A 207 22.08 2.73 -25.55
N LYS A 208 23.09 3.41 -26.06
CA LYS A 208 23.68 3.06 -27.36
C LYS A 208 24.27 1.65 -27.37
N GLU A 209 24.90 1.23 -26.28
CA GLU A 209 25.46 -0.10 -26.16
C GLU A 209 24.37 -1.18 -26.11
N ILE A 210 23.30 -0.97 -25.35
CA ILE A 210 22.11 -1.86 -25.31
C ILE A 210 21.59 -2.11 -26.74
N LYS A 211 21.45 -1.06 -27.54
CA LYS A 211 20.96 -1.16 -28.94
C LYS A 211 21.93 -1.92 -29.85
N LYS A 212 23.23 -1.89 -29.58
CA LYS A 212 24.22 -2.61 -30.39
C LYS A 212 24.28 -4.11 -30.08
N THR A 213 23.96 -4.51 -28.85
CA THR A 213 24.11 -5.92 -28.43
C THR A 213 23.25 -6.86 -29.23
N ASN A 214 22.18 -6.38 -29.84
CA ASN A 214 21.19 -7.20 -30.59
C ASN A 214 20.73 -8.46 -29.83
N GLN A 215 20.84 -8.41 -28.49
CA GLN A 215 20.46 -9.47 -27.55
C GLN A 215 19.33 -8.99 -26.68
N ILE A 216 18.42 -9.89 -26.36
CA ILE A 216 17.36 -9.61 -25.39
C ILE A 216 17.96 -9.60 -24.00
N LEU A 217 17.72 -8.52 -23.29
CA LEU A 217 18.16 -8.35 -21.90
C LEU A 217 17.05 -8.72 -20.93
N VAL A 218 17.42 -9.17 -19.74
CA VAL A 218 16.46 -9.61 -18.71
C VAL A 218 16.64 -8.82 -17.42
N THR A 219 15.55 -8.27 -16.95
CA THR A 219 15.43 -7.75 -15.58
C THR A 219 14.75 -8.82 -14.70
N ASP A 220 15.40 -9.19 -13.60
CA ASP A 220 14.78 -10.06 -12.60
C ASP A 220 14.00 -9.23 -11.58
N THR A 221 12.72 -9.54 -11.42
CA THR A 221 11.78 -8.84 -10.53
C THR A 221 11.59 -9.54 -9.19
N THR A 222 12.27 -10.66 -8.96
CA THR A 222 12.11 -11.53 -7.78
C THR A 222 12.25 -10.76 -6.46
N MET A 223 13.20 -9.83 -6.40
CA MET A 223 13.55 -9.10 -5.19
C MET A 223 12.63 -7.89 -4.89
N ARG A 224 11.68 -7.56 -5.77
CA ARG A 224 10.70 -6.49 -5.55
C ARG A 224 9.29 -6.87 -5.98
N ASP A 225 8.96 -6.84 -7.28
CA ASP A 225 7.57 -6.95 -7.73
C ASP A 225 6.98 -8.34 -7.55
N ALA A 226 7.77 -9.38 -7.73
CA ALA A 226 7.32 -10.75 -7.53
C ALA A 226 6.83 -10.97 -6.08
N HIS A 227 7.64 -10.65 -5.08
CA HIS A 227 7.20 -10.83 -3.69
C HIS A 227 6.19 -9.77 -3.23
N GLN A 228 6.18 -8.57 -3.86
CA GLN A 228 5.11 -7.61 -3.63
C GLN A 228 3.76 -8.18 -4.04
N SER A 229 3.72 -8.87 -5.17
CA SER A 229 2.50 -9.40 -5.78
C SER A 229 2.05 -10.74 -5.17
N LEU A 230 2.98 -11.63 -4.80
CA LEU A 230 2.68 -12.95 -4.25
C LEU A 230 2.57 -12.97 -2.73
N LEU A 231 3.43 -12.24 -2.03
CA LEU A 231 3.68 -12.36 -0.59
C LEU A 231 3.36 -11.05 0.17
N ALA A 232 2.46 -10.23 -0.37
CA ALA A 232 2.06 -8.95 0.22
C ALA A 232 3.26 -8.07 0.66
N THR A 233 4.38 -8.13 -0.06
CA THR A 233 5.64 -7.40 0.22
C THR A 233 6.28 -7.78 1.56
N ARG A 234 6.08 -9.00 2.08
CA ARG A 234 6.55 -9.41 3.42
C ARG A 234 7.94 -10.03 3.45
N MET A 235 8.64 -10.15 2.30
CA MET A 235 9.98 -10.72 2.24
C MET A 235 10.99 -9.84 2.99
N ARG A 236 11.74 -10.45 3.90
CA ARG A 236 12.73 -9.78 4.74
C ARG A 236 14.04 -9.54 3.99
N THR A 237 14.77 -8.52 4.42
CA THR A 237 16.08 -8.15 3.86
C THR A 237 17.06 -9.31 3.90
N GLU A 238 17.11 -10.05 5.00
CA GLU A 238 18.03 -11.18 5.17
C GLU A 238 17.88 -12.24 4.07
N ASP A 239 16.65 -12.64 3.74
CA ASP A 239 16.40 -13.64 2.70
C ASP A 239 16.84 -13.16 1.30
N ILE A 240 16.78 -11.85 1.05
CA ILE A 240 17.23 -11.26 -0.21
C ILE A 240 18.75 -11.19 -0.27
N ILE A 241 19.38 -10.79 0.82
CA ILE A 241 20.85 -10.57 0.88
C ILE A 241 21.62 -11.88 0.88
N ASN A 242 21.09 -12.93 1.50
CA ASN A 242 21.78 -14.21 1.63
C ASN A 242 22.14 -14.85 0.28
N ILE A 243 21.28 -14.73 -0.73
CA ILE A 243 21.56 -15.24 -2.08
C ILE A 243 22.35 -14.25 -2.96
N GLY A 244 22.65 -13.04 -2.45
CA GLY A 244 23.23 -11.95 -3.26
C GLY A 244 24.55 -12.33 -3.93
N GLU A 245 25.47 -13.03 -3.22
CA GLU A 245 26.73 -13.46 -3.79
C GLU A 245 26.53 -14.44 -4.95
N PHE A 246 25.53 -15.32 -4.86
CA PHE A 246 25.18 -16.23 -5.96
C PHE A 246 24.73 -15.45 -7.20
N TYR A 247 23.87 -14.44 -7.05
CA TYR A 247 23.47 -13.57 -8.17
C TYR A 247 24.68 -12.91 -8.81
N SER A 248 25.54 -12.30 -8.01
CA SER A 248 26.72 -11.57 -8.51
C SER A 248 27.68 -12.46 -9.32
N LYS A 249 27.90 -13.71 -8.88
CA LYS A 249 28.88 -14.63 -9.50
C LYS A 249 28.29 -15.59 -10.51
N SER A 250 27.08 -16.08 -10.28
CA SER A 250 26.47 -17.16 -11.06
C SER A 250 25.41 -16.68 -12.07
N LEU A 251 24.85 -15.48 -11.88
CA LEU A 251 23.90 -14.85 -12.79
C LEU A 251 24.35 -13.44 -13.25
N PRO A 252 25.66 -13.20 -13.55
CA PRO A 252 26.21 -11.87 -13.78
C PRO A 252 25.71 -11.20 -15.05
N ASN A 253 25.06 -11.94 -15.96
CA ASN A 253 24.54 -11.44 -17.23
C ASN A 253 23.08 -10.97 -17.16
N LEU A 254 22.44 -10.97 -15.97
CA LEU A 254 21.20 -10.23 -15.76
C LEU A 254 21.45 -8.75 -16.02
N PHE A 255 20.55 -8.10 -16.75
CA PHE A 255 20.64 -6.68 -17.04
C PHE A 255 20.46 -5.84 -15.77
N SER A 256 19.38 -6.09 -15.06
CA SER A 256 19.08 -5.40 -13.81
C SER A 256 18.31 -6.27 -12.83
N LEU A 257 18.31 -5.86 -11.56
CA LEU A 257 17.45 -6.38 -10.51
C LEU A 257 16.46 -5.29 -10.14
N GLU A 258 15.16 -5.55 -10.32
CA GLU A 258 14.14 -4.70 -9.74
C GLU A 258 14.02 -5.07 -8.26
N CYS A 259 14.58 -4.23 -7.39
CA CYS A 259 14.83 -4.58 -5.99
C CYS A 259 14.33 -3.55 -4.97
N TRP A 260 13.84 -2.38 -5.40
CA TRP A 260 13.50 -1.30 -4.49
C TRP A 260 12.34 -0.41 -5.00
N GLY A 261 11.81 0.46 -4.13
CA GLY A 261 10.68 1.34 -4.46
C GLY A 261 9.32 0.65 -4.36
N GLY A 262 8.29 1.23 -4.95
CA GLY A 262 6.92 0.73 -4.84
C GLY A 262 6.46 0.60 -3.38
N ALA A 263 5.85 -0.54 -3.04
CA ALA A 263 5.38 -0.82 -1.68
C ALA A 263 6.49 -1.33 -0.74
N THR A 264 7.65 -1.73 -1.26
CA THR A 264 8.73 -2.26 -0.40
C THR A 264 9.25 -1.23 0.58
N PHE A 265 9.26 0.05 0.20
CA PHE A 265 9.72 1.14 1.06
C PHE A 265 8.87 1.27 2.33
N ASP A 266 7.56 1.42 2.17
CA ASP A 266 6.60 1.52 3.28
C ASP A 266 6.56 0.23 4.11
N THR A 267 6.47 -0.92 3.45
CA THR A 267 6.32 -2.22 4.10
C THR A 267 7.52 -2.59 4.96
N SER A 268 8.74 -2.23 4.54
CA SER A 268 9.95 -2.46 5.33
C SER A 268 9.83 -1.81 6.72
N MET A 269 9.49 -0.54 6.80
CA MET A 269 9.33 0.16 8.07
C MET A 269 8.09 -0.29 8.83
N ARG A 270 6.93 -0.32 8.17
CA ARG A 270 5.62 -0.54 8.81
C ARG A 270 5.48 -1.95 9.40
N PHE A 271 5.85 -2.97 8.65
CA PHE A 271 5.56 -4.36 9.00
C PHE A 271 6.80 -5.17 9.35
N LEU A 272 7.92 -4.94 8.66
CA LEU A 272 9.13 -5.73 8.87
C LEU A 272 10.03 -5.13 9.96
N LYS A 273 9.84 -3.85 10.29
CA LYS A 273 10.72 -3.10 11.19
C LYS A 273 12.16 -3.14 10.70
N GLU A 274 12.33 -2.90 9.39
CA GLU A 274 13.60 -2.85 8.69
C GLU A 274 13.76 -1.52 7.96
N ASP A 275 15.00 -1.00 7.93
CA ASP A 275 15.33 0.21 7.19
C ASP A 275 15.39 -0.08 5.68
N PRO A 276 14.56 0.57 4.83
CA PRO A 276 14.61 0.37 3.39
C PRO A 276 15.93 0.82 2.75
N TRP A 277 16.64 1.80 3.33
CA TRP A 277 17.92 2.27 2.84
C TRP A 277 19.05 1.29 3.15
N ASP A 278 19.06 0.71 4.35
CA ASP A 278 19.99 -0.35 4.74
C ASP A 278 19.87 -1.57 3.82
N ARG A 279 18.62 -1.96 3.47
CA ARG A 279 18.37 -3.00 2.47
C ARG A 279 19.05 -2.69 1.14
N LEU A 280 18.90 -1.46 0.65
CA LEU A 280 19.50 -1.04 -0.64
C LEU A 280 21.03 -1.05 -0.58
N HIS A 281 21.62 -0.57 0.50
CA HIS A 281 23.08 -0.59 0.69
C HIS A 281 23.62 -2.01 0.70
N LYS A 282 23.04 -2.90 1.51
CA LYS A 282 23.43 -4.32 1.57
C LYS A 282 23.31 -5.01 0.20
N LEU A 283 22.29 -4.68 -0.58
CA LEU A 283 22.14 -5.19 -1.95
C LEU A 283 23.26 -4.73 -2.85
N ASN A 284 23.63 -3.44 -2.79
CA ASN A 284 24.75 -2.90 -3.57
C ASN A 284 26.07 -3.56 -3.21
N ASP A 285 26.31 -3.80 -1.92
CA ASP A 285 27.53 -4.45 -1.44
C ASP A 285 27.60 -5.92 -1.89
N ARG A 286 26.49 -6.64 -1.86
CA ARG A 286 26.46 -8.08 -2.19
C ARG A 286 26.40 -8.34 -3.70
N ILE A 287 25.81 -7.42 -4.48
CA ILE A 287 25.63 -7.57 -5.91
C ILE A 287 26.15 -6.29 -6.64
N PRO A 288 27.45 -6.03 -6.63
CA PRO A 288 28.01 -4.77 -7.15
C PRO A 288 27.99 -4.63 -8.69
N ASN A 289 27.76 -5.72 -9.41
CA ASN A 289 27.97 -5.83 -10.85
C ASN A 289 26.69 -5.93 -11.69
N ILE A 290 25.50 -5.91 -11.08
CA ILE A 290 24.20 -5.91 -11.77
C ILE A 290 23.49 -4.60 -11.42
N LEU A 291 22.86 -3.94 -12.40
CA LEU A 291 22.16 -2.66 -12.22
C LEU A 291 20.99 -2.82 -11.22
N LYS A 292 20.81 -1.82 -10.34
CA LYS A 292 19.69 -1.77 -9.40
C LYS A 292 18.58 -0.89 -9.98
N GLN A 293 17.40 -1.49 -10.09
CA GLN A 293 16.21 -0.81 -10.60
C GLN A 293 15.19 -0.58 -9.49
N MET A 294 14.61 0.61 -9.47
CA MET A 294 13.48 0.92 -8.61
C MET A 294 12.24 1.33 -9.38
N LEU A 295 11.07 1.11 -8.77
CA LEU A 295 9.80 1.65 -9.23
C LEU A 295 9.52 3.00 -8.55
N LEU A 296 9.30 4.05 -9.35
CA LEU A 296 9.02 5.41 -8.90
C LEU A 296 7.70 5.93 -9.48
N ARG A 297 6.79 6.40 -8.63
CA ARG A 297 5.46 6.89 -9.03
C ARG A 297 5.48 8.39 -9.33
N GLY A 298 6.26 8.86 -10.30
CA GLY A 298 6.33 10.26 -10.70
C GLY A 298 6.28 11.25 -9.52
N ALA A 299 5.30 12.14 -9.51
CA ALA A 299 5.09 13.11 -8.43
C ALA A 299 4.67 12.50 -7.07
N ASN A 300 4.31 11.22 -7.04
CA ASN A 300 4.01 10.50 -5.80
C ASN A 300 5.26 9.81 -5.19
N ALA A 301 6.41 9.87 -5.83
CA ALA A 301 7.64 9.17 -5.43
C ALA A 301 7.38 7.70 -5.05
N VAL A 302 7.49 7.32 -3.77
CA VAL A 302 7.07 5.99 -3.28
C VAL A 302 5.75 6.02 -2.53
N GLY A 303 5.13 7.20 -2.35
CA GLY A 303 3.88 7.41 -1.61
C GLY A 303 2.60 7.23 -2.44
N TYR A 304 1.46 7.59 -1.83
CA TYR A 304 0.12 7.46 -2.41
C TYR A 304 -0.53 8.81 -2.75
N LYS A 305 0.13 9.92 -2.44
CA LYS A 305 -0.30 11.28 -2.74
C LYS A 305 0.79 12.04 -3.48
N ASN A 306 0.45 13.13 -4.14
CA ASN A 306 1.45 13.99 -4.73
C ASN A 306 2.25 14.74 -3.67
N TYR A 307 3.54 14.87 -3.90
CA TYR A 307 4.46 15.66 -3.08
C TYR A 307 4.85 16.95 -3.79
N PRO A 308 5.26 17.99 -3.05
CA PRO A 308 5.90 19.16 -3.65
C PRO A 308 7.14 18.80 -4.47
N ASP A 309 7.38 19.54 -5.52
CA ASP A 309 8.48 19.26 -6.47
C ASP A 309 9.85 19.12 -5.80
N ASN A 310 10.15 19.97 -4.80
CA ASN A 310 11.42 19.90 -4.09
C ASN A 310 11.57 18.62 -3.23
N VAL A 311 10.48 18.03 -2.77
CA VAL A 311 10.49 16.76 -2.03
C VAL A 311 10.76 15.60 -2.99
N VAL A 312 10.14 15.62 -4.17
CA VAL A 312 10.39 14.60 -5.20
C VAL A 312 11.87 14.64 -5.65
N LYS A 313 12.42 15.83 -5.93
CA LYS A 313 13.84 16.01 -6.28
C LYS A 313 14.76 15.51 -5.17
N PHE A 314 14.49 15.87 -3.93
CA PHE A 314 15.25 15.41 -2.78
C PHE A 314 15.25 13.88 -2.66
N PHE A 315 14.08 13.24 -2.76
CA PHE A 315 13.97 11.78 -2.69
C PHE A 315 14.72 11.05 -3.81
N VAL A 316 14.57 11.53 -5.05
CA VAL A 316 15.26 10.95 -6.22
C VAL A 316 16.77 11.05 -6.07
N LYS A 317 17.28 12.20 -5.63
CA LYS A 317 18.71 12.40 -5.37
C LYS A 317 19.22 11.39 -4.32
N GLU A 318 18.56 11.29 -3.18
CA GLU A 318 18.98 10.36 -2.12
C GLU A 318 18.93 8.89 -2.57
N ALA A 319 17.96 8.51 -3.40
CA ALA A 319 17.88 7.17 -3.98
C ALA A 319 19.03 6.91 -4.97
N ALA A 320 19.37 7.88 -5.80
CA ALA A 320 20.50 7.81 -6.75
C ALA A 320 21.84 7.70 -6.01
N ASP A 321 22.04 8.52 -4.98
CA ASP A 321 23.24 8.51 -4.13
C ASP A 321 23.37 7.20 -3.33
N SER A 322 22.23 6.57 -3.00
CA SER A 322 22.18 5.28 -2.31
C SER A 322 22.39 4.07 -3.23
N GLY A 323 22.56 4.28 -4.55
CA GLY A 323 22.98 3.24 -5.48
C GLY A 323 21.90 2.68 -6.39
N ILE A 324 20.77 3.38 -6.57
CA ILE A 324 19.84 3.09 -7.66
C ILE A 324 20.46 3.55 -8.99
N ASP A 325 20.40 2.67 -9.99
CA ASP A 325 20.94 2.90 -11.33
C ASP A 325 19.84 3.19 -12.37
N ILE A 326 18.68 2.53 -12.23
CA ILE A 326 17.53 2.64 -13.14
C ILE A 326 16.30 3.06 -12.34
N PHE A 327 15.68 4.15 -12.76
CA PHE A 327 14.41 4.62 -12.22
C PHE A 327 13.29 4.36 -13.22
N ARG A 328 12.43 3.37 -12.95
CA ARG A 328 11.20 3.14 -13.71
C ARG A 328 10.14 4.10 -13.20
N VAL A 329 9.95 5.20 -13.94
CA VAL A 329 9.03 6.27 -13.59
C VAL A 329 7.69 6.06 -14.29
N PHE A 330 6.59 6.10 -13.56
CA PHE A 330 5.24 6.06 -14.12
C PHE A 330 4.31 7.04 -13.41
N ASP A 331 3.21 7.37 -14.06
CA ASP A 331 2.07 8.08 -13.46
C ASP A 331 0.81 7.22 -13.55
N SER A 332 -0.04 7.26 -12.51
CA SER A 332 -1.20 6.40 -12.41
C SER A 332 -2.31 6.68 -13.43
N LEU A 333 -2.24 7.83 -14.09
CA LEU A 333 -3.15 8.25 -15.16
C LEU A 333 -2.42 8.43 -16.50
N ASN A 334 -1.14 8.02 -16.58
CA ASN A 334 -0.23 8.27 -17.71
C ASN A 334 -0.02 9.77 -18.02
N LEU A 335 -0.06 10.62 -17.00
CA LEU A 335 0.19 12.05 -17.16
C LEU A 335 1.69 12.32 -17.13
N VAL A 336 2.28 12.49 -18.30
CA VAL A 336 3.73 12.74 -18.42
C VAL A 336 4.16 14.01 -17.67
N GLU A 337 3.28 15.00 -17.55
CA GLU A 337 3.53 16.22 -16.77
C GLU A 337 3.85 15.92 -15.29
N ASN A 338 3.20 14.91 -14.69
CA ASN A 338 3.49 14.48 -13.32
C ASN A 338 4.84 13.76 -13.18
N MET A 339 5.40 13.31 -14.29
CA MET A 339 6.69 12.60 -14.32
C MET A 339 7.87 13.54 -14.53
N HIS A 340 7.66 14.75 -15.09
CA HIS A 340 8.74 15.66 -15.51
C HIS A 340 9.78 15.94 -14.42
N VAL A 341 9.35 16.27 -13.21
CA VAL A 341 10.26 16.64 -12.10
C VAL A 341 11.17 15.46 -11.73
N ALA A 342 10.62 14.26 -11.71
CA ALA A 342 11.40 13.06 -11.45
C ALA A 342 12.37 12.76 -12.62
N ILE A 343 11.91 12.87 -13.87
CA ILE A 343 12.73 12.66 -15.07
C ILE A 343 13.93 13.63 -15.09
N GLU A 344 13.68 14.93 -14.88
CA GLU A 344 14.73 15.94 -14.81
C GLU A 344 15.77 15.62 -13.74
N GLU A 345 15.31 15.29 -12.51
CA GLU A 345 16.24 15.03 -11.41
C GLU A 345 17.06 13.76 -11.66
N ILE A 346 16.46 12.67 -12.16
CA ILE A 346 17.16 11.43 -12.50
C ILE A 346 18.28 11.69 -13.51
N ARG A 347 18.01 12.52 -14.51
CA ARG A 347 19.01 12.91 -15.51
C ARG A 347 20.14 13.74 -14.91
N LEU A 348 19.81 14.69 -14.01
CA LEU A 348 20.81 15.47 -13.27
C LEU A 348 21.72 14.59 -12.41
N GLN A 349 21.18 13.48 -11.87
CA GLN A 349 21.96 12.50 -11.12
C GLN A 349 22.74 11.52 -12.01
N ASN A 350 22.73 11.70 -13.33
CA ASN A 350 23.43 10.84 -14.31
C ASN A 350 23.00 9.35 -14.19
N LYS A 351 21.71 9.12 -13.95
CA LYS A 351 21.09 7.78 -13.83
C LYS A 351 20.18 7.50 -15.01
N ILE A 352 19.82 6.24 -15.19
CA ILE A 352 18.93 5.81 -16.27
C ILE A 352 17.48 6.12 -15.87
N CYS A 353 16.81 6.92 -16.69
CA CYS A 353 15.39 7.18 -16.59
C CYS A 353 14.63 6.32 -17.58
N GLU A 354 13.80 5.40 -17.08
CA GLU A 354 12.89 4.58 -17.85
C GLU A 354 11.47 5.12 -17.68
N GLY A 355 10.89 5.66 -18.77
CA GLY A 355 9.54 6.17 -18.78
C GLY A 355 8.54 5.03 -19.02
N ALA A 356 7.68 4.74 -18.04
CA ALA A 356 6.76 3.64 -18.13
C ALA A 356 5.33 4.09 -18.50
N ILE A 357 4.76 3.43 -19.49
CA ILE A 357 3.38 3.61 -19.95
C ILE A 357 2.54 2.51 -19.32
N CYS A 358 1.57 2.89 -18.48
CA CYS A 358 0.62 1.95 -17.91
C CYS A 358 -0.37 1.46 -18.99
N TYR A 359 -0.31 0.18 -19.31
CA TYR A 359 -1.19 -0.45 -20.29
C TYR A 359 -2.54 -0.79 -19.67
N THR A 360 -3.62 -0.52 -20.39
CA THR A 360 -5.01 -0.84 -20.00
C THR A 360 -5.84 -1.16 -21.22
N ASN A 361 -6.95 -1.86 -21.04
CA ASN A 361 -7.87 -2.33 -22.07
C ASN A 361 -7.18 -3.26 -23.12
N ASP A 362 -7.66 -3.29 -24.34
CA ASP A 362 -7.12 -4.10 -25.43
C ASP A 362 -6.95 -3.25 -26.68
N VAL A 363 -5.72 -2.88 -26.98
CA VAL A 363 -5.37 -2.07 -28.15
C VAL A 363 -5.74 -2.72 -29.48
N THR A 364 -6.00 -4.02 -29.49
CA THR A 364 -6.42 -4.78 -30.68
C THR A 364 -7.96 -4.82 -30.86
N ASN A 365 -8.71 -4.33 -29.86
CA ASN A 365 -10.16 -4.23 -29.95
C ASN A 365 -10.55 -3.06 -30.87
N PRO A 366 -11.26 -3.32 -31.99
CA PRO A 366 -11.67 -2.25 -32.91
C PRO A 366 -12.67 -1.26 -32.30
N GLU A 367 -13.35 -1.63 -31.21
CA GLU A 367 -14.29 -0.76 -30.50
C GLU A 367 -13.59 0.12 -29.44
N GLU A 368 -12.29 -0.08 -29.20
CA GLU A 368 -11.56 0.75 -28.26
C GLU A 368 -11.34 2.16 -28.83
N THR A 369 -11.91 3.15 -28.16
CA THR A 369 -11.87 4.54 -28.61
C THR A 369 -10.97 5.45 -27.78
N LYS A 370 -10.66 5.03 -26.54
CA LYS A 370 -9.92 5.84 -25.58
C LYS A 370 -8.43 5.48 -25.55
N TYR A 371 -8.13 4.20 -25.29
CA TYR A 371 -6.75 3.70 -25.14
C TYR A 371 -6.28 3.04 -26.43
N THR A 372 -6.38 3.78 -27.52
CA THR A 372 -6.04 3.34 -28.87
C THR A 372 -4.52 3.25 -29.07
N LEU A 373 -4.08 2.59 -30.14
CA LEU A 373 -2.69 2.58 -30.55
C LEU A 373 -2.12 4.00 -30.70
N LYS A 374 -2.88 4.93 -31.27
CA LYS A 374 -2.51 6.34 -31.39
C LYS A 374 -2.25 7.00 -30.02
N TYR A 375 -3.07 6.66 -29.03
CA TYR A 375 -2.86 7.14 -27.67
C TYR A 375 -1.50 6.70 -27.13
N TYR A 376 -1.16 5.42 -27.24
CA TYR A 376 0.13 4.90 -26.77
C TYR A 376 1.32 5.51 -27.49
N ILE A 377 1.24 5.66 -28.81
CA ILE A 377 2.31 6.31 -29.59
C ILE A 377 2.49 7.78 -29.22
N ASN A 378 1.40 8.50 -28.91
CA ASN A 378 1.51 9.88 -28.41
C ASN A 378 2.21 9.94 -27.05
N LEU A 379 1.95 9.00 -26.16
CA LEU A 379 2.67 8.92 -24.87
C LEU A 379 4.16 8.65 -25.07
N VAL A 380 4.52 7.74 -25.96
CA VAL A 380 5.93 7.48 -26.32
C VAL A 380 6.63 8.78 -26.73
N LYS A 381 6.02 9.55 -27.65
CA LYS A 381 6.60 10.83 -28.11
C LYS A 381 6.72 11.87 -26.99
N GLN A 382 5.72 11.92 -26.08
CA GLN A 382 5.80 12.81 -24.92
C GLN A 382 6.93 12.42 -23.97
N LEU A 383 7.10 11.13 -23.68
CA LEU A 383 8.16 10.61 -22.83
C LEU A 383 9.55 10.84 -23.46
N GLU A 384 9.69 10.56 -24.75
CA GLU A 384 10.91 10.85 -25.50
C GLU A 384 11.26 12.35 -25.44
N SER A 385 10.27 13.23 -25.66
CA SER A 385 10.43 14.69 -25.54
C SER A 385 10.78 15.14 -24.13
N ALA A 386 10.30 14.42 -23.10
CA ALA A 386 10.65 14.65 -21.70
C ALA A 386 12.08 14.18 -21.36
N GLY A 387 12.72 13.45 -22.26
CA GLY A 387 14.12 13.05 -22.16
C GLY A 387 14.35 11.73 -21.42
N VAL A 388 13.40 10.79 -21.43
CA VAL A 388 13.65 9.45 -20.91
C VAL A 388 14.68 8.70 -21.74
N HIS A 389 15.38 7.76 -21.15
CA HIS A 389 16.41 6.95 -21.82
C HIS A 389 15.84 5.65 -22.42
N MET A 390 14.75 5.14 -21.88
CA MET A 390 14.08 3.91 -22.30
C MET A 390 12.57 4.06 -22.14
N ILE A 391 11.80 3.31 -22.91
CA ILE A 391 10.34 3.22 -22.80
C ILE A 391 9.96 1.86 -22.20
N ALA A 392 9.20 1.86 -21.10
CA ALA A 392 8.60 0.64 -20.60
C ALA A 392 7.11 0.55 -20.95
N ILE A 393 6.69 -0.60 -21.44
CA ILE A 393 5.28 -0.99 -21.51
C ILE A 393 4.98 -1.72 -20.21
N LYS A 394 4.19 -1.09 -19.32
CA LYS A 394 3.87 -1.62 -17.99
C LYS A 394 2.45 -2.15 -17.97
N ASP A 395 2.33 -3.47 -18.06
CA ASP A 395 1.08 -4.21 -17.94
C ASP A 395 0.92 -4.77 -16.52
N MET A 396 0.20 -4.03 -15.66
CA MET A 396 0.06 -4.32 -14.23
C MET A 396 -0.88 -5.49 -13.91
N ALA A 397 -1.67 -5.93 -14.87
CA ALA A 397 -2.75 -6.90 -14.64
C ALA A 397 -2.69 -8.11 -15.58
N GLY A 398 -1.74 -8.17 -16.50
CA GLY A 398 -1.66 -9.23 -17.51
C GLY A 398 -2.73 -9.10 -18.60
N LEU A 399 -3.01 -7.86 -19.01
CA LEU A 399 -4.02 -7.55 -20.05
C LEU A 399 -3.45 -7.59 -21.46
N CYS A 400 -2.16 -7.39 -21.60
CA CYS A 400 -1.48 -7.25 -22.88
C CYS A 400 -1.34 -8.63 -23.55
N LYS A 401 -2.29 -8.97 -24.41
CA LYS A 401 -2.33 -10.22 -25.15
C LYS A 401 -1.18 -10.31 -26.16
N PRO A 402 -0.81 -11.52 -26.64
CA PRO A 402 0.29 -11.72 -27.60
C PRO A 402 0.22 -10.84 -28.85
N ASN A 403 -0.96 -10.71 -29.46
CA ASN A 403 -1.13 -9.84 -30.64
C ASN A 403 -1.04 -8.34 -30.29
N ALA A 404 -1.49 -7.95 -29.12
CA ALA A 404 -1.42 -6.56 -28.66
C ALA A 404 0.03 -6.11 -28.48
N ILE A 405 0.86 -6.93 -27.85
CA ILE A 405 2.29 -6.59 -27.65
C ILE A 405 3.06 -6.56 -28.97
N LYS A 406 2.78 -7.49 -29.91
CA LYS A 406 3.38 -7.46 -31.26
C LYS A 406 3.07 -6.13 -31.97
N LEU A 407 1.80 -5.70 -31.93
CA LEU A 407 1.38 -4.46 -32.53
C LEU A 407 2.04 -3.25 -31.86
N LEU A 408 2.06 -3.20 -30.55
CA LEU A 408 2.66 -2.10 -29.78
C LEU A 408 4.14 -1.96 -30.05
N ILE A 409 4.92 -3.03 -29.93
CA ILE A 409 6.37 -2.97 -30.15
C ILE A 409 6.68 -2.52 -31.56
N LYS A 410 6.01 -3.07 -32.57
CA LYS A 410 6.19 -2.69 -33.96
C LYS A 410 5.98 -1.18 -34.16
N GLU A 411 4.86 -0.64 -33.67
CA GLU A 411 4.52 0.77 -33.88
C GLU A 411 5.35 1.72 -33.01
N ILE A 412 5.76 1.30 -31.81
CA ILE A 412 6.69 2.07 -30.99
C ILE A 412 8.05 2.15 -31.66
N LYS A 413 8.60 1.05 -32.16
CA LYS A 413 9.88 1.05 -32.90
C LYS A 413 9.83 1.88 -34.18
N ASN A 414 8.68 2.05 -34.81
CA ASN A 414 8.49 2.97 -35.92
C ASN A 414 8.47 4.43 -35.50
N SER A 415 8.24 4.73 -34.22
CA SER A 415 8.04 6.10 -33.72
C SER A 415 9.22 6.63 -32.89
N THR A 416 10.06 5.79 -32.35
CA THR A 416 11.24 6.19 -31.54
C THR A 416 12.37 5.20 -31.69
N ASP A 417 13.58 5.71 -31.46
CA ASP A 417 14.82 4.92 -31.41
C ASP A 417 15.16 4.42 -29.98
N LEU A 418 14.37 4.75 -28.96
CA LEU A 418 14.62 4.35 -27.58
C LEU A 418 14.42 2.84 -27.38
N PRO A 419 15.23 2.18 -26.54
CA PRO A 419 14.99 0.79 -26.17
C PRO A 419 13.62 0.60 -25.54
N ILE A 420 12.99 -0.54 -25.84
CA ILE A 420 11.68 -0.93 -25.32
C ILE A 420 11.87 -2.00 -24.26
N HIS A 421 11.31 -1.77 -23.08
CA HIS A 421 11.25 -2.71 -21.97
C HIS A 421 9.82 -3.18 -21.76
N PHE A 422 9.57 -4.50 -21.74
CA PHE A 422 8.24 -5.05 -21.53
C PHE A 422 8.11 -5.71 -20.17
N HIS A 423 7.15 -5.20 -19.38
CA HIS A 423 6.76 -5.70 -18.07
C HIS A 423 5.31 -6.16 -18.12
N THR A 424 5.03 -7.37 -17.65
CA THR A 424 3.66 -7.92 -17.55
C THR A 424 3.51 -8.84 -16.35
N HIS A 425 2.29 -8.93 -15.81
CA HIS A 425 1.92 -9.88 -14.77
C HIS A 425 1.19 -11.09 -15.37
N ASP A 426 1.31 -12.26 -14.75
CA ASP A 426 0.74 -13.52 -15.25
C ASP A 426 -0.65 -13.83 -14.66
N THR A 427 -1.39 -12.80 -14.24
CA THR A 427 -2.71 -12.96 -13.61
C THR A 427 -3.72 -13.65 -14.53
N SER A 428 -3.61 -13.45 -15.84
CA SER A 428 -4.44 -14.14 -16.84
C SER A 428 -3.95 -15.56 -17.18
N GLY A 429 -2.69 -15.90 -16.86
CA GLY A 429 -2.03 -17.13 -17.27
C GLY A 429 -1.55 -17.14 -18.72
N THR A 430 -1.53 -15.97 -19.40
CA THR A 430 -1.14 -15.87 -20.82
C THR A 430 0.14 -15.08 -21.04
N SER A 431 0.73 -14.53 -20.00
CA SER A 431 1.80 -13.54 -20.13
C SER A 431 3.13 -14.14 -20.59
N SER A 432 3.37 -15.44 -20.37
CA SER A 432 4.51 -16.12 -21.00
C SER A 432 4.43 -16.08 -22.54
N ALA A 433 3.23 -16.28 -23.10
CA ALA A 433 3.02 -16.14 -24.53
C ALA A 433 3.20 -14.69 -25.02
N SER A 434 2.80 -13.72 -24.20
CA SER A 434 3.02 -12.30 -24.49
C SER A 434 4.50 -11.93 -24.46
N ILE A 435 5.29 -12.45 -23.50
CA ILE A 435 6.76 -12.28 -23.46
C ILE A 435 7.42 -12.87 -24.72
N LEU A 436 7.06 -14.10 -25.11
CA LEU A 436 7.61 -14.70 -26.32
C LEU A 436 7.24 -13.89 -27.56
N SER A 437 6.01 -13.40 -27.64
CA SER A 437 5.56 -12.54 -28.74
C SER A 437 6.28 -11.18 -28.78
N ALA A 438 6.63 -10.63 -27.62
CA ALA A 438 7.46 -9.42 -27.50
C ALA A 438 8.88 -9.69 -28.02
N ILE A 439 9.47 -10.82 -27.63
CA ILE A 439 10.80 -11.25 -28.09
C ILE A 439 10.83 -11.45 -29.61
N GLU A 440 9.85 -12.14 -30.18
CA GLU A 440 9.70 -12.28 -31.63
C GLU A 440 9.56 -10.94 -32.36
N SER A 441 9.06 -9.91 -31.66
CA SER A 441 8.93 -8.56 -32.19
C SER A 441 10.15 -7.66 -31.92
N ASN A 442 11.26 -8.26 -31.47
CA ASN A 442 12.53 -7.62 -31.16
C ASN A 442 12.42 -6.59 -30.03
N VAL A 443 11.71 -6.88 -28.93
CA VAL A 443 11.82 -6.12 -27.71
C VAL A 443 13.28 -6.09 -27.22
N ASP A 444 13.70 -5.04 -26.55
CA ASP A 444 15.10 -4.94 -26.12
C ASP A 444 15.32 -5.55 -24.73
N ILE A 445 14.34 -5.39 -23.82
CA ILE A 445 14.41 -5.85 -22.42
C ILE A 445 13.06 -6.46 -22.00
N VAL A 446 13.09 -7.52 -21.19
CA VAL A 446 11.89 -8.14 -20.61
C VAL A 446 12.03 -8.32 -19.11
N ASP A 447 10.93 -8.15 -18.38
CA ASP A 447 10.83 -8.48 -16.95
C ASP A 447 10.38 -9.93 -16.75
N LEU A 448 11.16 -10.66 -15.97
CA LEU A 448 10.87 -12.06 -15.60
C LEU A 448 11.11 -12.24 -14.09
N ALA A 449 10.60 -13.31 -13.52
CA ALA A 449 10.89 -13.70 -12.14
C ALA A 449 11.47 -15.10 -12.10
N LEU A 450 12.28 -15.43 -11.08
CA LEU A 450 12.75 -16.80 -10.84
C LEU A 450 11.54 -17.72 -10.69
N ASP A 451 11.66 -18.95 -11.19
CA ASP A 451 10.51 -19.85 -11.40
C ASP A 451 9.63 -20.05 -10.17
N SER A 452 10.23 -20.23 -8.99
CA SER A 452 9.48 -20.38 -7.74
C SER A 452 8.78 -19.09 -7.26
N MET A 453 9.15 -17.94 -7.82
CA MET A 453 8.56 -16.63 -7.52
C MET A 453 7.77 -16.04 -8.71
N SER A 454 7.50 -16.85 -9.73
CA SER A 454 6.80 -16.48 -10.94
C SER A 454 5.32 -16.89 -10.94
N GLY A 455 4.60 -16.46 -11.98
CA GLY A 455 3.22 -16.84 -12.23
C GLY A 455 2.18 -16.16 -11.35
N LEU A 456 0.92 -16.48 -11.51
CA LEU A 456 -0.20 -15.88 -10.79
C LEU A 456 -0.19 -14.35 -10.92
N THR A 457 -0.12 -13.64 -9.80
CA THR A 457 -0.04 -12.16 -9.77
C THR A 457 1.38 -11.62 -9.98
N SER A 458 2.38 -12.49 -10.14
CA SER A 458 3.78 -12.14 -10.42
C SER A 458 4.08 -12.15 -11.92
N GLN A 459 5.35 -12.04 -12.28
CA GLN A 459 5.83 -12.07 -13.66
C GLN A 459 6.00 -13.49 -14.19
N PRO A 460 6.13 -13.70 -15.51
CA PRO A 460 6.42 -15.00 -16.10
C PRO A 460 7.76 -15.60 -15.66
N ALA A 461 7.86 -16.94 -15.73
CA ALA A 461 9.00 -17.70 -15.25
C ALA A 461 10.23 -17.57 -16.17
N LEU A 462 11.36 -17.12 -15.59
CA LEU A 462 12.63 -16.95 -16.29
C LEU A 462 13.15 -18.27 -16.87
N GLY A 463 13.16 -19.34 -16.09
CA GLY A 463 13.66 -20.65 -16.55
C GLY A 463 12.86 -21.23 -17.71
N SER A 464 11.53 -21.05 -17.69
CA SER A 464 10.67 -21.49 -18.80
C SER A 464 10.97 -20.74 -20.10
N ILE A 465 11.12 -19.41 -20.01
CA ILE A 465 11.44 -18.59 -21.19
C ILE A 465 12.83 -18.93 -21.73
N LEU A 466 13.84 -19.08 -20.86
CA LEU A 466 15.19 -19.50 -21.26
C LEU A 466 15.19 -20.82 -22.02
N SER A 467 14.48 -21.83 -21.51
CA SER A 467 14.39 -23.17 -22.13
C SER A 467 13.77 -23.11 -23.53
N ILE A 468 12.75 -22.24 -23.73
CA ILE A 468 12.13 -22.07 -25.07
C ILE A 468 13.09 -21.36 -26.03
N LEU A 469 13.74 -20.31 -25.61
CA LEU A 469 14.61 -19.49 -26.46
C LEU A 469 15.87 -20.25 -26.89
N LYS A 470 16.42 -21.09 -26.03
CA LYS A 470 17.55 -21.95 -26.33
C LYS A 470 17.28 -22.91 -27.51
N LEU A 471 16.07 -23.46 -27.60
CA LEU A 471 15.65 -24.29 -28.69
C LEU A 471 15.56 -23.52 -30.04
N ASN A 472 15.34 -22.20 -29.96
CA ASN A 472 15.24 -21.31 -31.10
C ASN A 472 16.60 -20.67 -31.48
N ASN A 473 17.73 -21.14 -30.93
CA ASN A 473 19.06 -20.57 -31.09
C ASN A 473 19.16 -19.08 -30.65
N GLN A 474 18.30 -18.64 -29.74
CA GLN A 474 18.35 -17.32 -29.09
C GLN A 474 18.86 -17.52 -27.66
N ASP A 475 20.13 -17.20 -27.42
CA ASP A 475 20.75 -17.34 -26.09
C ASP A 475 20.70 -16.01 -25.33
N LEU A 476 20.05 -15.99 -24.17
CA LEU A 476 20.03 -14.83 -23.27
C LEU A 476 21.31 -14.70 -22.42
N LEU A 477 22.29 -15.56 -22.61
CA LEU A 477 23.57 -15.62 -21.86
C LEU A 477 23.41 -15.83 -20.35
N ILE A 478 22.25 -16.29 -19.91
CA ILE A 478 21.96 -16.65 -18.53
C ILE A 478 21.99 -18.17 -18.42
N ASP A 479 22.76 -18.69 -17.48
CA ASP A 479 22.89 -20.14 -17.28
C ASP A 479 21.61 -20.72 -16.66
N GLU A 480 21.00 -21.63 -17.37
CA GLU A 480 19.72 -22.25 -16.99
C GLU A 480 19.83 -23.09 -15.71
N ASN A 481 20.96 -23.74 -15.45
CA ASN A 481 21.18 -24.52 -14.22
C ASN A 481 21.31 -23.60 -13.01
N ASN A 482 21.94 -22.43 -13.19
CA ASN A 482 22.01 -21.44 -12.12
C ASN A 482 20.64 -20.82 -11.82
N VAL A 483 19.78 -20.63 -12.83
CA VAL A 483 18.38 -20.19 -12.63
C VAL A 483 17.60 -21.24 -11.82
N ARG A 484 17.72 -22.53 -12.17
CA ARG A 484 17.09 -23.63 -11.41
C ARG A 484 17.60 -23.67 -9.96
N THR A 485 18.92 -23.53 -9.77
CA THR A 485 19.54 -23.52 -8.45
C THR A 485 19.07 -22.34 -7.59
N ALA A 486 19.00 -21.14 -8.17
CA ALA A 486 18.43 -19.98 -7.49
C ALA A 486 16.94 -20.18 -7.17
N SER A 487 16.17 -20.78 -8.09
CA SER A 487 14.75 -21.06 -7.88
C SER A 487 14.52 -22.02 -6.70
N LEU A 488 15.40 -23.01 -6.48
CA LEU A 488 15.32 -23.89 -5.30
C LEU A 488 15.51 -23.13 -3.99
N TYR A 489 16.42 -22.15 -3.95
CA TYR A 489 16.56 -21.26 -2.79
C TYR A 489 15.27 -20.47 -2.54
N TRP A 490 14.76 -19.79 -3.57
CA TRP A 490 13.54 -19.00 -3.45
C TRP A 490 12.30 -19.84 -3.13
N GLU A 491 12.25 -21.09 -3.54
CA GLU A 491 11.18 -22.01 -3.11
C GLU A 491 11.19 -22.25 -1.61
N GLN A 492 12.39 -22.43 -1.03
CA GLN A 492 12.54 -22.60 0.41
C GLN A 492 12.17 -21.31 1.17
N VAL A 493 12.63 -20.14 0.67
CA VAL A 493 12.26 -18.84 1.21
C VAL A 493 10.74 -18.66 1.15
N ARG A 494 10.11 -18.90 0.00
CA ARG A 494 8.67 -18.71 -0.19
C ARG A 494 7.82 -19.51 0.80
N LYS A 495 8.22 -20.71 1.15
CA LYS A 495 7.55 -21.54 2.16
C LYS A 495 7.43 -20.84 3.52
N ASN A 496 8.43 -20.03 3.90
CA ASN A 496 8.41 -19.28 5.17
C ASN A 496 7.37 -18.15 5.17
N TYR A 497 6.91 -17.73 3.99
CA TYR A 497 5.93 -16.66 3.79
C TYR A 497 4.55 -17.17 3.35
N SER A 498 4.28 -18.46 3.41
CA SER A 498 3.01 -19.07 2.97
C SER A 498 1.76 -18.45 3.60
N ALA A 499 1.87 -17.89 4.81
CA ALA A 499 0.78 -17.17 5.48
C ALA A 499 0.35 -15.87 4.78
N PHE A 500 1.19 -15.33 3.92
CA PHE A 500 0.96 -14.09 3.17
C PHE A 500 0.63 -14.35 1.70
N GLU A 501 0.67 -15.61 1.26
CA GLU A 501 0.31 -15.97 -0.12
C GLU A 501 -1.15 -15.69 -0.42
N THR A 502 -1.41 -15.36 -1.67
CA THR A 502 -2.78 -15.22 -2.15
C THR A 502 -3.42 -16.60 -2.30
N ASP A 503 -4.75 -16.70 -2.11
CA ASP A 503 -5.52 -17.91 -2.36
C ASP A 503 -5.66 -18.25 -3.86
N PHE A 504 -4.96 -17.54 -4.75
CA PHE A 504 -4.99 -17.78 -6.19
C PHE A 504 -4.37 -19.14 -6.50
N LYS A 505 -5.09 -19.99 -7.23
CA LYS A 505 -4.62 -21.33 -7.61
C LYS A 505 -4.19 -21.42 -9.06
N GLY A 506 -4.51 -20.41 -9.87
CA GLY A 506 -4.18 -20.38 -11.30
C GLY A 506 -4.57 -19.04 -11.91
N GLY A 507 -4.11 -18.75 -13.12
CA GLY A 507 -4.52 -17.58 -13.89
C GLY A 507 -6.02 -17.61 -14.21
N SER A 508 -6.66 -16.45 -14.31
CA SER A 508 -8.08 -16.33 -14.61
C SER A 508 -8.34 -15.28 -15.69
N SER A 509 -9.18 -15.66 -16.67
CA SER A 509 -9.66 -14.73 -17.68
C SER A 509 -10.58 -13.63 -17.13
N ASP A 510 -11.05 -13.75 -15.89
CA ASP A 510 -11.85 -12.71 -15.23
C ASP A 510 -11.09 -11.39 -15.13
N VAL A 511 -9.76 -11.44 -15.14
CA VAL A 511 -8.92 -10.22 -15.14
C VAL A 511 -9.21 -9.32 -16.35
N TYR A 512 -9.60 -9.88 -17.48
CA TYR A 512 -9.96 -9.10 -18.67
C TYR A 512 -11.29 -8.34 -18.50
N LEU A 513 -12.12 -8.72 -17.53
CA LEU A 513 -13.36 -8.02 -17.18
C LEU A 513 -13.13 -6.93 -16.16
N HIS A 514 -12.49 -7.24 -15.05
CA HIS A 514 -12.30 -6.29 -13.96
C HIS A 514 -11.00 -5.48 -14.04
N GLN A 515 -10.00 -5.99 -14.73
CA GLN A 515 -8.68 -5.35 -14.95
C GLN A 515 -7.96 -4.89 -13.66
N MET A 516 -8.19 -5.59 -12.54
CA MET A 516 -7.52 -5.27 -11.28
C MET A 516 -6.04 -5.64 -11.36
N PRO A 517 -5.13 -4.74 -10.97
CA PRO A 517 -3.73 -5.09 -10.75
C PRO A 517 -3.59 -6.16 -9.67
N GLY A 518 -2.58 -7.05 -9.81
CA GLY A 518 -2.39 -8.17 -8.89
C GLY A 518 -2.31 -7.76 -7.41
N GLY A 519 -1.52 -6.74 -7.08
CA GLY A 519 -1.42 -6.21 -5.71
C GLY A 519 -2.72 -5.61 -5.19
N GLN A 520 -3.52 -4.96 -6.04
CA GLN A 520 -4.83 -4.43 -5.65
C GLN A 520 -5.84 -5.54 -5.39
N PHE A 521 -5.82 -6.60 -6.19
CA PHE A 521 -6.68 -7.76 -6.01
C PHE A 521 -6.54 -8.34 -4.59
N THR A 522 -5.30 -8.59 -4.15
CA THR A 522 -5.01 -9.12 -2.81
C THR A 522 -5.47 -8.18 -1.71
N ASN A 523 -5.17 -6.88 -1.84
CA ASN A 523 -5.54 -5.88 -0.85
C ASN A 523 -7.07 -5.72 -0.74
N LEU A 524 -7.78 -5.68 -1.88
CA LEU A 524 -9.24 -5.52 -1.90
C LEU A 524 -9.93 -6.73 -1.28
N LYS A 525 -9.41 -7.95 -1.51
CA LYS A 525 -9.91 -9.17 -0.91
C LYS A 525 -9.79 -9.17 0.61
N GLU A 526 -8.64 -8.73 1.13
CA GLU A 526 -8.41 -8.61 2.56
C GLU A 526 -9.29 -7.52 3.19
N GLN A 527 -9.42 -6.36 2.57
CA GLN A 527 -10.32 -5.29 3.02
C GLN A 527 -11.79 -5.74 3.04
N ALA A 528 -12.24 -6.45 1.99
CA ALA A 528 -13.57 -7.03 1.94
C ALA A 528 -13.80 -8.02 3.10
N ARG A 529 -12.81 -8.87 3.40
CA ARG A 529 -12.85 -9.80 4.54
C ARG A 529 -12.95 -9.07 5.87
N GLN A 530 -12.20 -8.00 6.08
CA GLN A 530 -12.26 -7.17 7.29
C GLN A 530 -13.63 -6.50 7.47
N LEU A 531 -14.28 -6.11 6.38
CA LEU A 531 -15.67 -5.61 6.39
C LEU A 531 -16.71 -6.72 6.55
N GLY A 532 -16.28 -7.99 6.69
CA GLY A 532 -17.16 -9.14 6.86
C GLY A 532 -17.92 -9.52 5.60
N ILE A 533 -17.43 -9.14 4.43
CA ILE A 533 -17.95 -9.58 3.14
C ILE A 533 -17.39 -10.98 2.88
N SER A 534 -18.29 -11.94 2.72
CA SER A 534 -17.91 -13.35 2.50
C SER A 534 -17.24 -13.55 1.14
N THR A 535 -16.30 -14.49 1.05
CA THR A 535 -15.53 -14.80 -0.16
C THR A 535 -16.38 -15.30 -1.33
N ASP A 536 -17.56 -15.87 -1.07
CA ASP A 536 -18.55 -16.26 -2.09
C ASP A 536 -19.10 -15.05 -2.87
N LYS A 537 -19.01 -13.83 -2.30
CA LYS A 537 -19.42 -12.59 -2.95
C LYS A 537 -18.34 -11.98 -3.85
N TRP A 538 -17.21 -12.66 -4.03
CA TRP A 538 -16.10 -12.12 -4.83
C TRP A 538 -16.51 -11.76 -6.26
N GLY A 539 -17.32 -12.58 -6.92
CA GLY A 539 -17.84 -12.26 -8.26
C GLY A 539 -18.63 -10.95 -8.31
N LYS A 540 -19.38 -10.62 -7.23
CA LYS A 540 -20.06 -9.33 -7.12
C LYS A 540 -19.05 -8.18 -6.95
N ILE A 541 -17.99 -8.38 -6.15
CA ILE A 541 -16.94 -7.37 -5.95
C ILE A 541 -16.24 -7.08 -7.28
N SER A 542 -15.83 -8.09 -8.01
CA SER A 542 -15.16 -7.96 -9.31
C SER A 542 -16.03 -7.21 -10.34
N LYS A 543 -17.31 -7.55 -10.41
CA LYS A 543 -18.27 -6.86 -11.28
C LYS A 543 -18.45 -5.40 -10.87
N THR A 544 -18.69 -5.14 -9.58
CA THR A 544 -18.86 -3.76 -9.09
C THR A 544 -17.58 -2.94 -9.30
N TYR A 545 -16.39 -3.53 -9.22
CA TYR A 545 -15.14 -2.85 -9.52
C TYR A 545 -15.05 -2.41 -10.99
N ALA A 546 -15.47 -3.29 -11.91
CA ALA A 546 -15.57 -2.93 -13.33
C ALA A 546 -16.60 -1.81 -13.56
N ASP A 547 -17.79 -1.93 -12.93
CA ASP A 547 -18.85 -0.93 -13.03
C ASP A 547 -18.39 0.44 -12.49
N VAL A 548 -17.66 0.46 -11.35
CA VAL A 548 -17.08 1.69 -10.79
C VAL A 548 -16.04 2.29 -11.72
N ASN A 549 -15.20 1.46 -12.35
CA ASN A 549 -14.23 1.98 -13.32
C ASN A 549 -14.91 2.67 -14.50
N GLN A 550 -16.00 2.09 -15.03
CA GLN A 550 -16.79 2.70 -16.08
C GLN A 550 -17.48 3.98 -15.58
N LEU A 551 -18.01 3.96 -14.37
CA LEU A 551 -18.60 5.14 -13.71
C LEU A 551 -17.59 6.30 -13.58
N PHE A 552 -16.31 5.99 -13.35
CA PHE A 552 -15.22 6.98 -13.26
C PHE A 552 -14.70 7.43 -14.64
N GLY A 553 -15.28 6.92 -15.72
CA GLY A 553 -14.92 7.25 -17.09
C GLY A 553 -13.82 6.37 -17.67
N ASP A 554 -13.74 5.13 -17.23
CA ASP A 554 -12.75 4.14 -17.66
C ASP A 554 -11.31 4.65 -17.49
N ILE A 555 -10.85 4.67 -16.25
CA ILE A 555 -9.51 5.14 -15.87
C ILE A 555 -8.48 4.00 -15.85
N ILE A 556 -7.21 4.37 -15.95
CA ILE A 556 -6.11 3.44 -15.75
C ILE A 556 -6.09 2.99 -14.29
N LYS A 557 -5.93 1.69 -14.08
CA LYS A 557 -5.95 1.03 -12.76
C LYS A 557 -4.55 0.62 -12.34
N VAL A 558 -3.86 1.53 -11.68
CA VAL A 558 -2.56 1.29 -11.04
C VAL A 558 -2.49 2.16 -9.79
N THR A 559 -1.78 1.75 -8.75
CA THR A 559 -1.66 2.54 -7.51
C THR A 559 -1.12 3.95 -7.79
N PRO A 560 -1.82 5.03 -7.33
CA PRO A 560 -2.94 5.05 -6.38
C PRO A 560 -4.36 5.01 -6.99
N SER A 561 -4.57 5.19 -8.30
CA SER A 561 -5.91 5.22 -8.93
C SER A 561 -6.72 3.94 -8.69
N SER A 562 -6.07 2.76 -8.76
CA SER A 562 -6.73 1.47 -8.48
C SER A 562 -7.29 1.37 -7.06
N LYS A 563 -6.64 2.03 -6.09
CA LYS A 563 -7.15 2.10 -4.71
C LYS A 563 -8.45 2.89 -4.64
N VAL A 564 -8.54 4.01 -5.35
CA VAL A 564 -9.77 4.84 -5.38
C VAL A 564 -10.95 4.05 -5.94
N VAL A 565 -10.74 3.29 -7.02
CA VAL A 565 -11.76 2.39 -7.58
C VAL A 565 -12.17 1.32 -6.56
N GLY A 566 -11.20 0.74 -5.85
CA GLY A 566 -11.44 -0.24 -4.80
C GLY A 566 -12.23 0.31 -3.62
N ASP A 567 -11.87 1.49 -3.12
CA ASP A 567 -12.56 2.16 -2.01
C ASP A 567 -14.04 2.43 -2.36
N MET A 568 -14.30 2.94 -3.57
CA MET A 568 -15.67 3.15 -4.05
C MET A 568 -16.44 1.84 -4.24
N THR A 569 -15.78 0.79 -4.72
CA THR A 569 -16.37 -0.55 -4.87
C THR A 569 -16.85 -1.09 -3.52
N LEU A 570 -15.99 -1.07 -2.51
CA LEU A 570 -16.34 -1.53 -1.17
C LEU A 570 -17.44 -0.66 -0.55
N TYR A 571 -17.39 0.65 -0.76
CA TYR A 571 -18.42 1.58 -0.32
C TYR A 571 -19.79 1.23 -0.92
N MET A 572 -19.88 1.01 -2.23
CA MET A 572 -21.13 0.63 -2.90
C MET A 572 -21.66 -0.71 -2.39
N ILE A 573 -20.81 -1.72 -2.25
CA ILE A 573 -21.21 -3.05 -1.79
C ILE A 573 -21.71 -3.01 -0.34
N THR A 574 -21.00 -2.29 0.52
CA THR A 574 -21.33 -2.18 1.95
C THR A 574 -22.66 -1.46 2.16
N ASN A 575 -22.94 -0.45 1.37
CA ASN A 575 -24.17 0.35 1.45
C ASN A 575 -25.29 -0.17 0.53
N GLY A 576 -25.03 -1.24 -0.24
CA GLY A 576 -26.03 -1.82 -1.15
C GLY A 576 -26.42 -0.91 -2.30
N LEU A 577 -25.54 -0.01 -2.73
CA LEU A 577 -25.79 1.00 -3.78
C LEU A 577 -25.56 0.45 -5.19
N SER A 578 -26.43 0.80 -6.12
CA SER A 578 -26.24 0.56 -7.55
C SER A 578 -25.61 1.77 -8.26
N VAL A 579 -25.17 1.60 -9.51
CA VAL A 579 -24.64 2.69 -10.34
C VAL A 579 -25.70 3.75 -10.59
N GLU A 580 -26.94 3.35 -10.83
CA GLU A 580 -28.06 4.25 -11.05
C GLU A 580 -28.33 5.13 -9.83
N GLU A 581 -28.25 4.54 -8.64
CA GLU A 581 -28.42 5.27 -7.38
C GLU A 581 -27.27 6.25 -7.11
N ILE A 582 -26.04 5.91 -7.54
CA ILE A 582 -24.89 6.84 -7.46
C ILE A 582 -25.11 8.04 -8.38
N LEU A 583 -25.69 7.83 -9.57
CA LEU A 583 -25.95 8.89 -10.54
C LEU A 583 -27.23 9.67 -10.27
N ASP A 584 -28.15 9.17 -9.44
CA ASP A 584 -29.42 9.82 -9.10
C ASP A 584 -29.15 11.17 -8.41
N PRO A 585 -29.51 12.31 -9.03
CA PRO A 585 -29.23 13.64 -8.49
C PRO A 585 -29.94 13.93 -7.15
N ASP A 586 -31.05 13.26 -6.89
CA ASP A 586 -31.86 13.49 -5.69
C ASP A 586 -31.39 12.65 -4.50
N LYS A 587 -30.52 11.67 -4.73
CA LYS A 587 -29.95 10.84 -3.67
C LYS A 587 -28.69 11.46 -3.09
N GLU A 588 -28.73 11.88 -1.82
CA GLU A 588 -27.56 12.32 -1.11
C GLU A 588 -26.62 11.14 -0.79
N ILE A 589 -25.35 11.28 -1.17
CA ILE A 589 -24.32 10.26 -0.99
C ILE A 589 -23.10 10.90 -0.33
N SER A 590 -22.63 10.28 0.76
CA SER A 590 -21.39 10.65 1.40
C SER A 590 -20.25 9.81 0.79
N PHE A 591 -19.58 10.36 -0.22
CA PHE A 591 -18.50 9.65 -0.92
C PHE A 591 -17.26 9.46 -0.03
N PRO A 592 -16.49 8.37 -0.23
CA PRO A 592 -15.18 8.20 0.41
C PRO A 592 -14.24 9.37 0.12
N GLU A 593 -13.42 9.75 1.10
CA GLU A 593 -12.49 10.88 0.96
C GLU A 593 -11.53 10.70 -0.23
N SER A 594 -10.99 9.48 -0.42
CA SER A 594 -10.12 9.16 -1.55
C SER A 594 -10.80 9.40 -2.91
N VAL A 595 -12.12 9.20 -2.99
CA VAL A 595 -12.92 9.47 -4.21
C VAL A 595 -13.10 10.98 -4.40
N ILE A 596 -13.38 11.71 -3.33
CA ILE A 596 -13.50 13.18 -3.38
C ILE A 596 -12.17 13.80 -3.82
N GLU A 597 -11.06 13.40 -3.21
CA GLU A 597 -9.71 13.86 -3.57
C GLU A 597 -9.36 13.55 -5.03
N PHE A 598 -9.71 12.36 -5.50
CA PHE A 598 -9.49 11.96 -6.89
C PHE A 598 -10.27 12.86 -7.86
N PHE A 599 -11.58 13.05 -7.64
CA PHE A 599 -12.40 13.90 -8.50
C PHE A 599 -12.08 15.39 -8.36
N LYS A 600 -11.48 15.81 -7.27
CA LYS A 600 -10.88 17.15 -7.12
C LYS A 600 -9.64 17.33 -8.00
N GLY A 601 -9.03 16.25 -8.48
CA GLY A 601 -7.87 16.25 -9.34
C GLY A 601 -6.53 16.20 -8.58
N GLU A 602 -6.49 15.68 -7.37
CA GLU A 602 -5.24 15.57 -6.60
C GLU A 602 -4.22 14.58 -7.20
N LEU A 603 -4.67 13.66 -8.06
CA LEU A 603 -3.80 12.83 -8.90
C LEU A 603 -3.62 13.37 -10.33
N GLY A 604 -4.23 14.49 -10.65
CA GLY A 604 -4.34 15.02 -12.00
C GLY A 604 -5.69 14.66 -12.64
N THR A 605 -5.86 15.02 -13.90
CA THR A 605 -7.11 14.78 -14.66
C THR A 605 -6.88 13.65 -15.65
N PRO A 606 -7.69 12.56 -15.62
CA PRO A 606 -7.55 11.45 -16.55
C PRO A 606 -7.83 11.91 -18.00
N ILE A 607 -7.29 11.18 -18.97
CA ILE A 607 -7.58 11.43 -20.37
C ILE A 607 -9.09 11.41 -20.62
N GLY A 608 -9.60 12.36 -21.38
CA GLY A 608 -11.03 12.58 -21.60
C GLY A 608 -11.76 13.34 -20.48
N GLY A 609 -11.05 13.67 -19.39
CA GLY A 609 -11.62 14.36 -18.23
C GLY A 609 -12.43 13.46 -17.31
N PHE A 610 -12.93 14.02 -16.23
CA PHE A 610 -13.88 13.35 -15.34
C PHE A 610 -15.31 13.39 -15.91
N PRO A 611 -16.17 12.38 -15.65
CA PRO A 611 -17.59 12.43 -15.95
C PRO A 611 -18.24 13.61 -15.22
N LYS A 612 -18.70 14.62 -15.97
CA LYS A 612 -19.09 15.93 -15.43
C LYS A 612 -20.19 15.86 -14.37
N GLN A 613 -21.23 15.06 -14.60
CA GLN A 613 -22.35 14.93 -13.65
C GLN A 613 -21.86 14.32 -12.33
N LEU A 614 -21.07 13.28 -12.40
CA LEU A 614 -20.52 12.63 -11.22
C LEU A 614 -19.54 13.55 -10.47
N GLN A 615 -18.65 14.24 -11.21
CA GLN A 615 -17.71 15.19 -10.60
C GLN A 615 -18.45 16.31 -9.87
N GLN A 616 -19.48 16.87 -10.48
CA GLN A 616 -20.28 17.92 -9.85
C GLN A 616 -21.02 17.41 -8.61
N LYS A 617 -21.54 16.19 -8.64
CA LYS A 617 -22.21 15.57 -7.49
C LYS A 617 -21.24 15.32 -6.34
N ILE A 618 -20.02 14.81 -6.62
CA ILE A 618 -19.01 14.52 -5.62
C ILE A 618 -18.43 15.79 -5.00
N LEU A 619 -18.12 16.79 -5.82
CA LEU A 619 -17.44 17.99 -5.35
C LEU A 619 -18.38 19.06 -4.81
N GLY A 620 -19.65 19.07 -5.22
CA GLY A 620 -20.61 20.12 -4.85
C GLY A 620 -20.08 21.51 -5.21
N LYS A 621 -19.72 22.29 -4.19
CA LYS A 621 -19.18 23.66 -4.34
C LYS A 621 -17.65 23.71 -4.42
N THR A 622 -16.97 22.59 -4.22
CA THR A 622 -15.50 22.53 -4.21
C THR A 622 -14.96 22.67 -5.63
N LYS A 623 -13.98 23.55 -5.83
CA LYS A 623 -13.38 23.76 -7.15
C LYS A 623 -12.32 22.68 -7.42
N PRO A 624 -12.30 22.07 -8.62
CA PRO A 624 -11.27 21.12 -9.01
C PRO A 624 -9.92 21.81 -9.24
N ILE A 625 -8.86 21.04 -9.08
CA ILE A 625 -7.48 21.43 -9.41
C ILE A 625 -7.33 21.30 -10.93
N THR A 626 -6.92 22.37 -11.60
CA THR A 626 -6.74 22.41 -13.07
C THR A 626 -5.27 22.44 -13.49
N LYS A 627 -4.37 22.64 -12.55
CA LYS A 627 -2.92 22.65 -12.78
C LYS A 627 -2.31 21.32 -12.28
N ARG A 628 -1.09 21.02 -12.71
CA ARG A 628 -0.34 19.88 -12.19
C ARG A 628 -0.29 19.93 -10.64
N PRO A 629 -0.76 18.91 -9.94
CA PRO A 629 -0.91 18.96 -8.47
C PRO A 629 0.38 19.30 -7.73
N GLY A 630 1.51 18.69 -8.09
CA GLY A 630 2.80 18.97 -7.46
C GLY A 630 3.27 20.42 -7.60
N SER A 631 2.82 21.14 -8.64
CA SER A 631 3.21 22.54 -8.86
C SER A 631 2.40 23.54 -8.01
N VAL A 632 1.24 23.14 -7.50
CA VAL A 632 0.40 23.98 -6.64
C VAL A 632 0.66 23.75 -5.15
N LEU A 633 1.37 22.68 -4.82
CA LEU A 633 1.78 22.40 -3.45
C LEU A 633 2.95 23.34 -3.06
N PRO A 634 2.90 23.98 -1.88
CA PRO A 634 4.00 24.82 -1.43
C PRO A 634 5.27 24.00 -1.19
N SER A 635 6.42 24.57 -1.55
CA SER A 635 7.72 23.95 -1.25
C SER A 635 7.89 23.76 0.26
N ILE A 636 8.36 22.60 0.66
CA ILE A 636 8.65 22.27 2.06
C ILE A 636 10.07 22.74 2.41
N ASN A 637 10.21 23.44 3.53
CA ASN A 637 11.54 23.76 4.07
C ASN A 637 12.10 22.52 4.78
N LEU A 638 13.02 21.83 4.10
CA LEU A 638 13.63 20.58 4.56
C LEU A 638 14.40 20.74 5.88
N GLU A 639 15.09 21.87 6.05
CA GLU A 639 15.86 22.16 7.27
C GLU A 639 14.96 22.38 8.50
N ASN A 640 13.80 23.03 8.32
CA ASN A 640 12.83 23.18 9.39
C ASN A 640 12.24 21.84 9.81
N ILE A 641 11.93 20.95 8.83
CA ILE A 641 11.43 19.61 9.16
C ILE A 641 12.51 18.81 9.90
N ARG A 642 13.77 18.88 9.45
CA ARG A 642 14.88 18.22 10.14
C ARG A 642 15.00 18.66 11.59
N LYS A 643 15.03 19.98 11.84
CA LYS A 643 15.10 20.55 13.20
C LYS A 643 13.94 20.10 14.08
N ASN A 644 12.71 20.13 13.54
CA ASN A 644 11.54 19.66 14.27
C ASN A 644 11.62 18.16 14.63
N LEU A 645 12.20 17.35 13.76
CA LEU A 645 12.43 15.93 14.03
C LEU A 645 13.52 15.72 15.09
N GLU A 646 14.61 16.46 15.00
CA GLU A 646 15.70 16.43 15.99
C GLU A 646 15.18 16.86 17.38
N GLU A 647 14.35 17.91 17.45
CA GLU A 647 13.69 18.34 18.68
C GLU A 647 12.70 17.31 19.23
N LYS A 648 11.97 16.63 18.35
CA LYS A 648 10.99 15.59 18.72
C LYS A 648 11.66 14.34 19.28
N HIS A 649 12.84 13.98 18.75
CA HIS A 649 13.57 12.75 19.05
C HIS A 649 14.92 13.01 19.78
N THR A 650 14.97 14.03 20.63
CA THR A 650 16.14 14.72 21.22
C THR A 650 17.23 13.87 21.87
N GLU A 651 17.11 12.56 22.01
CA GLU A 651 18.13 11.77 22.76
C GLU A 651 18.68 10.54 22.02
N THR A 652 18.19 10.17 20.85
CA THR A 652 18.50 8.83 20.29
C THR A 652 18.77 8.75 18.80
N ILE A 653 18.43 9.74 17.97
CA ILE A 653 18.48 9.56 16.50
C ILE A 653 19.10 10.77 15.82
N ASP A 654 20.24 10.56 15.13
CA ASP A 654 20.76 11.51 14.14
C ASP A 654 19.88 11.48 12.89
N ILE A 655 19.30 12.64 12.50
CA ILE A 655 18.39 12.77 11.33
C ILE A 655 19.20 13.08 10.08
N ASP A 656 19.75 12.05 9.46
CA ASP A 656 20.38 12.15 8.14
C ASP A 656 19.35 12.39 7.01
N ASN A 657 19.82 12.58 5.80
CA ASN A 657 18.97 12.79 4.62
C ASN A 657 18.03 11.62 4.34
N LYS A 658 18.44 10.39 4.60
CA LYS A 658 17.65 9.18 4.34
C LYS A 658 16.49 9.06 5.31
N LYS A 659 16.73 9.32 6.60
CA LYS A 659 15.67 9.39 7.61
C LYS A 659 14.71 10.53 7.33
N LEU A 660 15.22 11.70 6.93
CA LEU A 660 14.39 12.82 6.51
C LEU A 660 13.53 12.45 5.29
N ALA A 661 14.10 11.78 4.28
CA ALA A 661 13.35 11.30 3.13
C ALA A 661 12.27 10.29 3.53
N SER A 662 12.57 9.37 4.44
CA SER A 662 11.61 8.38 4.97
C SER A 662 10.45 9.06 5.70
N TYR A 663 10.75 10.04 6.53
CA TYR A 663 9.72 10.85 7.22
C TYR A 663 8.84 11.61 6.25
N LEU A 664 9.42 12.29 5.26
CA LEU A 664 8.67 13.06 4.26
C LEU A 664 7.70 12.18 3.47
N MET A 665 8.11 10.95 3.15
CA MET A 665 7.25 9.98 2.45
C MET A 665 6.14 9.43 3.35
N TYR A 666 6.46 9.07 4.59
CA TYR A 666 5.56 8.36 5.51
C TYR A 666 5.74 8.81 6.95
N PRO A 667 5.31 10.05 7.32
CA PRO A 667 5.59 10.62 8.64
C PRO A 667 5.17 9.71 9.80
N LYS A 668 3.92 9.22 9.76
CA LYS A 668 3.37 8.37 10.79
C LYS A 668 4.07 7.00 10.90
N VAL A 669 4.39 6.39 9.76
CA VAL A 669 5.09 5.10 9.74
C VAL A 669 6.51 5.25 10.28
N PHE A 670 7.16 6.36 9.95
CA PHE A 670 8.48 6.68 10.47
C PHE A 670 8.47 6.88 11.99
N ASP A 671 7.48 7.60 12.51
CA ASP A 671 7.32 7.80 13.96
C ASP A 671 7.06 6.48 14.73
N ASP A 672 6.34 5.54 14.09
CA ASP A 672 6.05 4.21 14.65
C ASP A 672 7.21 3.21 14.51
N TYR A 673 8.13 3.47 13.56
CA TYR A 673 9.31 2.64 13.27
C TYR A 673 10.43 2.91 14.25
#